data_ed3f0dafaa0e34aea2a64af38b9ec92c
#
_entry.id   ed3f0dafaa0e34aea2a64af38b9ec92c
#
_cell.length_a   1.000
_cell.length_b   1.000
_cell.length_c   1.000
_cell.angle_alpha   90.00
_cell.angle_beta   90.00
_cell.angle_gamma   90.00
#
_symmetry.space_group_name_H-M   'P 1'
#
loop_
_entity.id
_entity.type
_entity.pdbx_description
1 polymer ?
#
loop_
_entity_poly.entity_id
_entity_poly.type
_entity_poly.pdbx_seq_one_letter_code
_entity_poly.pdbx_strand_id
1 'polypeptide(L)'
;MKLTRKLLLSICCFALCAAMLLGGTLVLLLSPKTPADTTVPEETDADTTAEQTEAVTEAETEPQTQKIDPAVQNQLLISAQDFVNPALQYRALKIEHNFLSLPGSTAEEKAQSLIDYGFGGAAVNMKWDQNYLQQGYTLDQFAAFVKAANDQGVRIWLYDEYGYPSGAAGNLTVEGHPEYAAVRLVQYSMNGGDADTRTLTLPDDFVKIEYAYLLVDGESIPLEVTVQDNKMVFNGVNKSWTAYIYCVARYNYGFEYNDSYPNILNRDAVARFIEVTFDTYEGAIENFGAAIEAVFDDEAQLLANHHLMPTGLKNPVIPYDYDIFDTFQAKYGYDVRPMLHMIYSGETAQEKRVRAQFYAHVGDLVAENFFAQIQEWCVAHGTQLSGHLLLEEQMQYHVPVYGNYMQASTNMGYPGFDVLNVRPGPYLDQMSTGAKYASSVAWLHNMERVMIEIAPANNPEEFATNHLDYALGAMTFSYFDGGNQITSYYSQSSSDPVVGKAFNEYVGRMGSMTVGAQNLSQIAVYYAIDTVAGEYETPETQNLYNADKNAQENDKLIDKLTTQIRRDGLDYVFLDDASLQGGTVSSKGLTVGNFTFTTILVPKATLMEIESMRVLDALIEAGVNVIFVEEMPSVAFLEKDQAELEALSAKHSSRLCAKFSDAISAITVKSELTVKTVRKYIYVSPYEKNGVKFFFLANASQKDADLTLSFEDAIGFRIYDPLTGEITEVENTATIPSYRALFVQPLFAEE
;
A
#
# COMPACT_ATOMS: atom_id res chain seq x y z
N MET A 1 -20.37 18.26 33.31
CA MET A 1 -21.06 17.03 32.85
C MET A 1 -21.15 16.91 31.33
N LYS A 2 -20.41 17.73 30.56
CA LYS A 2 -20.26 17.62 29.09
C LYS A 2 -18.93 17.00 28.65
N LEU A 3 -17.98 16.84 29.58
CA LEU A 3 -16.64 16.29 29.30
C LEU A 3 -16.62 14.76 29.15
N THR A 4 -17.58 14.06 29.76
CA THR A 4 -17.65 12.61 29.78
C THR A 4 -18.15 11.97 28.48
N ARG A 5 -18.80 12.70 27.60
CA ARG A 5 -19.37 12.16 26.35
C ARG A 5 -18.32 12.13 25.23
N LYS A 6 -17.41 13.11 25.17
CA LYS A 6 -16.31 13.15 24.19
C LYS A 6 -15.23 12.11 24.52
N LEU A 7 -14.88 11.96 25.80
CA LEU A 7 -13.93 10.94 26.25
C LEU A 7 -14.46 9.51 26.04
N LEU A 8 -15.77 9.30 26.20
CA LEU A 8 -16.39 8.01 25.90
C LEU A 8 -16.46 7.72 24.39
N LEU A 9 -16.59 8.72 23.53
CA LEU A 9 -16.56 8.53 22.08
C LEU A 9 -15.15 8.20 21.58
N SER A 10 -14.11 8.89 22.04
CA SER A 10 -12.73 8.56 21.68
C SER A 10 -12.32 7.15 22.16
N ILE A 11 -12.71 6.77 23.36
CA ILE A 11 -12.47 5.41 23.87
C ILE A 11 -13.32 4.38 23.08
N CYS A 12 -14.49 4.75 22.60
CA CYS A 12 -15.32 3.88 21.76
C CYS A 12 -14.75 3.72 20.34
N CYS A 13 -14.18 4.75 19.72
CA CYS A 13 -13.54 4.64 18.41
C CYS A 13 -12.29 3.77 18.48
N PHE A 14 -11.41 3.96 19.45
CA PHE A 14 -10.26 3.07 19.68
C PHE A 14 -10.68 1.63 20.03
N ALA A 15 -11.72 1.44 20.82
CA ALA A 15 -12.22 0.11 21.16
C ALA A 15 -12.94 -0.60 19.99
N LEU A 16 -13.43 0.15 19.00
CA LEU A 16 -14.16 -0.38 17.85
C LEU A 16 -13.23 -0.76 16.70
N CYS A 17 -12.14 -0.05 16.46
CA CYS A 17 -11.07 -0.55 15.59
C CYS A 17 -10.51 -1.88 16.12
N ALA A 18 -10.32 -2.01 17.44
CA ALA A 18 -9.91 -3.25 18.09
C ALA A 18 -10.97 -4.37 17.99
N ALA A 19 -12.26 -4.02 18.02
CA ALA A 19 -13.35 -5.00 17.91
C ALA A 19 -13.56 -5.51 16.47
N MET A 20 -13.22 -4.72 15.45
CA MET A 20 -13.30 -5.11 14.05
C MET A 20 -12.16 -6.05 13.66
N LEU A 21 -10.96 -5.85 14.16
CA LEU A 21 -9.84 -6.80 14.02
C LEU A 21 -10.12 -8.13 14.73
N LEU A 22 -10.86 -8.12 15.84
CA LEU A 22 -11.32 -9.33 16.54
C LEU A 22 -12.52 -9.99 15.87
N GLY A 23 -13.38 -9.25 15.18
CA GLY A 23 -14.54 -9.77 14.46
C GLY A 23 -14.16 -10.63 13.25
N GLY A 24 -13.16 -10.23 12.49
CA GLY A 24 -12.60 -11.03 11.39
C GLY A 24 -11.99 -12.36 11.88
N THR A 25 -11.32 -12.34 13.01
CA THR A 25 -10.73 -13.52 13.63
C THR A 25 -11.79 -14.46 14.22
N LEU A 26 -12.91 -13.93 14.67
CA LEU A 26 -13.98 -14.74 15.29
C LEU A 26 -14.78 -15.56 14.25
N VAL A 27 -14.90 -15.07 13.03
CA VAL A 27 -15.55 -15.83 11.93
C VAL A 27 -14.67 -17.00 11.48
N LEU A 28 -13.34 -16.88 11.56
CA LEU A 28 -12.39 -17.98 11.25
C LEU A 28 -12.33 -19.04 12.37
N LEU A 29 -12.69 -18.70 13.62
CA LEU A 29 -12.67 -19.64 14.76
C LEU A 29 -13.94 -20.48 14.93
N LEU A 30 -15.02 -20.17 14.21
CA LEU A 30 -16.31 -20.90 14.32
C LEU A 30 -16.56 -21.91 13.20
N SER A 31 -15.62 -22.15 12.29
CA SER A 31 -15.73 -23.24 11.31
C SER A 31 -15.19 -24.54 11.90
N PRO A 32 -15.95 -25.65 11.87
CA PRO A 32 -15.53 -26.92 12.46
C PRO A 32 -14.41 -27.55 11.63
N LYS A 33 -13.24 -27.73 12.21
CA LYS A 33 -12.13 -28.51 11.65
C LYS A 33 -12.50 -29.99 11.70
N THR A 34 -12.63 -30.61 10.54
CA THR A 34 -12.57 -32.06 10.40
C THR A 34 -11.09 -32.49 10.34
N PRO A 35 -10.67 -33.53 11.08
CA PRO A 35 -9.29 -34.01 11.02
C PRO A 35 -9.05 -34.79 9.74
N ALA A 36 -8.06 -34.38 8.96
CA ALA A 36 -7.56 -35.19 7.85
C ALA A 36 -6.43 -36.09 8.34
N ASP A 37 -6.64 -37.37 8.19
CA ASP A 37 -5.71 -38.45 8.42
C ASP A 37 -4.64 -38.48 7.31
N THR A 38 -3.38 -38.37 7.69
CA THR A 38 -2.25 -38.40 6.75
C THR A 38 -1.52 -39.73 6.87
N THR A 39 -1.74 -40.60 5.93
CA THR A 39 -0.82 -41.72 5.62
C THR A 39 -0.09 -41.44 4.31
N VAL A 40 1.23 -41.35 4.39
CA VAL A 40 2.16 -41.24 3.26
C VAL A 40 2.45 -42.64 2.74
N PRO A 41 2.40 -42.94 1.43
CA PRO A 41 2.98 -44.16 0.86
C PRO A 41 4.44 -43.95 0.49
N GLU A 42 5.24 -44.95 0.82
CA GLU A 42 6.64 -45.14 0.39
C GLU A 42 6.76 -45.36 -1.12
N GLU A 43 7.74 -44.72 -1.74
CA GLU A 43 8.16 -45.00 -3.11
C GLU A 43 9.00 -46.26 -3.20
N THR A 44 8.66 -47.14 -4.15
CA THR A 44 9.49 -48.23 -4.57
C THR A 44 10.07 -47.92 -5.96
N ASP A 45 11.41 -48.08 -6.07
CA ASP A 45 12.19 -48.01 -7.29
C ASP A 45 11.71 -48.99 -8.37
N ALA A 46 11.69 -48.56 -9.62
CA ALA A 46 11.75 -49.42 -10.78
C ALA A 46 12.52 -48.76 -11.93
N ASP A 47 13.65 -49.38 -12.18
CA ASP A 47 14.61 -49.21 -13.27
C ASP A 47 13.98 -49.55 -14.64
N THR A 48 14.19 -48.74 -15.70
CA THR A 48 14.20 -49.21 -17.11
C THR A 48 14.89 -48.23 -18.06
N THR A 49 16.02 -48.67 -18.51
CA THR A 49 16.78 -48.56 -19.79
C THR A 49 16.40 -47.51 -20.84
N ALA A 50 17.46 -46.86 -21.28
CA ALA A 50 17.65 -45.87 -22.32
C ALA A 50 17.41 -46.39 -23.75
N GLU A 51 16.89 -45.54 -24.61
CA GLU A 51 17.18 -45.54 -26.06
C GLU A 51 17.69 -44.16 -26.48
N GLN A 52 18.83 -44.16 -27.13
CA GLN A 52 19.53 -42.98 -27.65
C GLN A 52 18.86 -42.52 -28.95
N THR A 53 18.62 -41.25 -29.05
CA THR A 53 18.46 -40.55 -30.33
C THR A 53 19.36 -39.32 -30.33
N GLU A 54 20.30 -39.28 -31.27
CA GLU A 54 21.19 -38.14 -31.48
C GLU A 54 20.41 -36.88 -31.90
N ALA A 55 20.59 -35.79 -31.19
CA ALA A 55 20.14 -34.46 -31.56
C ALA A 55 21.34 -33.50 -31.66
N VAL A 56 21.34 -32.77 -32.72
CA VAL A 56 22.28 -31.76 -33.16
C VAL A 56 22.48 -30.70 -32.08
N THR A 57 23.72 -30.49 -31.66
CA THR A 57 24.17 -29.47 -30.75
C THR A 57 24.16 -28.09 -31.39
N GLU A 58 23.18 -27.25 -31.09
CA GLU A 58 23.37 -25.80 -31.10
C GLU A 58 24.00 -25.40 -29.77
N ALA A 59 25.09 -24.66 -29.84
CA ALA A 59 25.83 -24.21 -28.66
C ALA A 59 24.96 -23.22 -27.87
N GLU A 60 24.42 -23.63 -26.72
CA GLU A 60 23.94 -22.73 -25.68
C GLU A 60 25.13 -21.93 -25.15
N THR A 61 25.17 -20.64 -25.45
CA THR A 61 25.99 -19.67 -24.72
C THR A 61 25.39 -19.54 -23.34
N GLU A 62 26.02 -20.16 -22.35
CA GLU A 62 25.71 -19.92 -20.93
C GLU A 62 25.67 -18.41 -20.66
N PRO A 63 24.69 -17.89 -19.85
CA PRO A 63 24.71 -16.53 -19.42
C PRO A 63 26.02 -16.30 -18.63
N GLN A 64 26.86 -15.38 -19.11
CA GLN A 64 28.08 -14.98 -18.39
C GLN A 64 27.60 -14.36 -17.06
N THR A 65 27.68 -15.11 -15.98
CA THR A 65 27.65 -14.58 -14.62
C THR A 65 28.71 -13.49 -14.54
N GLN A 66 28.30 -12.26 -14.23
CA GLN A 66 29.24 -11.16 -14.07
C GLN A 66 30.20 -11.56 -12.95
N LYS A 67 31.50 -11.72 -13.28
CA LYS A 67 32.49 -12.20 -12.32
C LYS A 67 32.57 -11.22 -11.17
N ILE A 68 32.24 -11.66 -9.96
CA ILE A 68 32.27 -10.84 -8.73
C ILE A 68 33.74 -10.45 -8.50
N ASP A 69 34.02 -9.17 -8.33
CA ASP A 69 35.34 -8.65 -7.95
C ASP A 69 35.51 -8.79 -6.42
N PRO A 70 36.41 -9.69 -5.95
CA PRO A 70 36.66 -9.89 -4.53
C PRO A 70 37.07 -8.60 -3.80
N ALA A 71 37.82 -7.71 -4.46
CA ALA A 71 38.31 -6.47 -3.85
C ALA A 71 37.16 -5.51 -3.53
N VAL A 72 36.07 -5.54 -4.30
CA VAL A 72 34.84 -4.78 -4.01
C VAL A 72 33.94 -5.56 -3.06
N GLN A 73 33.68 -6.83 -3.38
CA GLN A 73 32.72 -7.67 -2.64
C GLN A 73 33.09 -7.88 -1.16
N ASN A 74 34.38 -7.94 -0.84
CA ASN A 74 34.87 -8.12 0.53
C ASN A 74 34.89 -6.83 1.37
N GLN A 75 34.52 -5.69 0.79
CA GLN A 75 34.43 -4.44 1.56
C GLN A 75 33.32 -4.51 2.58
N LEU A 76 33.48 -3.76 3.69
CA LEU A 76 32.41 -3.61 4.69
C LEU A 76 31.28 -2.77 4.11
N LEU A 77 30.05 -3.21 4.27
CA LEU A 77 28.84 -2.43 3.94
C LEU A 77 28.71 -1.18 4.83
N ILE A 78 29.18 -1.29 6.07
CA ILE A 78 29.18 -0.23 7.10
C ILE A 78 30.31 -0.49 8.07
N SER A 79 30.91 0.55 8.65
CA SER A 79 31.92 0.38 9.71
C SER A 79 31.31 -0.27 10.96
N ALA A 80 32.09 -1.05 11.71
CA ALA A 80 31.60 -1.66 12.94
C ALA A 80 31.13 -0.61 13.97
N GLN A 81 31.75 0.54 14.02
CA GLN A 81 31.36 1.63 14.93
C GLN A 81 29.99 2.21 14.52
N ASP A 82 29.77 2.47 13.23
CA ASP A 82 28.52 3.04 12.73
C ASP A 82 27.37 2.02 12.78
N PHE A 83 27.68 0.72 12.68
CA PHE A 83 26.68 -0.32 12.82
C PHE A 83 26.25 -0.49 14.29
N VAL A 84 27.16 -0.43 15.25
CA VAL A 84 26.82 -0.44 16.68
C VAL A 84 25.98 0.77 17.05
N ASN A 85 26.33 1.97 16.55
CA ASN A 85 25.65 3.22 16.86
C ASN A 85 25.27 3.96 15.58
N PRO A 86 24.17 3.56 14.91
CA PRO A 86 23.77 4.12 13.64
C PRO A 86 23.45 5.61 13.74
N ALA A 87 23.80 6.35 12.70
CA ALA A 87 23.55 7.79 12.59
C ALA A 87 22.05 8.11 12.70
N LEU A 88 21.73 9.33 13.13
CA LEU A 88 20.35 9.79 13.35
C LEU A 88 19.46 9.61 12.10
N GLN A 89 20.02 9.78 10.91
CA GLN A 89 19.29 9.62 9.64
C GLN A 89 18.69 8.22 9.37
N TYR A 90 19.13 7.20 10.10
CA TYR A 90 18.63 5.82 9.98
C TYR A 90 17.70 5.44 11.13
N ARG A 91 17.56 6.29 12.16
CA ARG A 91 16.74 6.02 13.32
C ARG A 91 15.29 6.45 13.10
N ALA A 92 14.38 5.92 13.92
CA ALA A 92 12.97 6.29 13.85
C ALA A 92 12.74 7.78 14.14
N LEU A 93 11.72 8.33 13.51
CA LEU A 93 11.13 9.62 13.87
C LEU A 93 10.00 9.38 14.87
N LYS A 94 9.91 10.21 15.90
CA LYS A 94 8.79 10.19 16.85
C LYS A 94 7.59 10.89 16.24
N ILE A 95 6.41 10.24 16.19
CA ILE A 95 5.17 10.95 15.91
C ILE A 95 4.71 11.67 17.18
N GLU A 96 4.48 12.98 17.09
CA GLU A 96 4.04 13.81 18.20
C GLU A 96 3.05 14.89 17.74
N HIS A 97 1.77 14.74 18.03
CA HIS A 97 0.72 15.66 17.62
C HIS A 97 0.71 17.01 18.36
N ASN A 98 1.65 17.23 19.26
CA ASN A 98 1.82 18.49 19.96
C ASN A 98 3.26 18.63 20.42
N PHE A 99 4.08 19.37 19.65
CA PHE A 99 5.48 19.56 20.00
C PHE A 99 5.69 20.12 21.44
N LEU A 100 4.69 20.82 22.00
CA LEU A 100 4.74 21.31 23.37
C LEU A 100 4.76 20.17 24.41
N SER A 101 4.28 18.97 24.03
CA SER A 101 4.29 17.77 24.89
C SER A 101 5.65 17.10 24.98
N LEU A 102 6.58 17.42 24.07
CA LEU A 102 7.94 16.92 24.17
C LEU A 102 8.61 17.35 25.48
N PRO A 103 9.37 16.45 26.14
CA PRO A 103 10.07 16.78 27.39
C PRO A 103 11.04 17.96 27.18
N GLY A 104 11.06 18.88 28.17
CA GLY A 104 11.91 20.07 28.14
C GLY A 104 11.11 21.37 28.23
N SER A 105 11.74 22.41 28.78
CA SER A 105 11.17 23.76 28.97
C SER A 105 11.51 24.70 27.83
N THR A 106 12.61 24.44 27.12
CA THR A 106 13.08 25.21 25.98
C THR A 106 13.02 24.39 24.69
N ALA A 107 13.16 25.06 23.55
CA ALA A 107 13.21 24.40 22.23
C ALA A 107 14.40 23.41 22.16
N GLU A 108 15.56 23.82 22.66
CA GLU A 108 16.78 23.03 22.70
C GLU A 108 16.63 21.78 23.58
N GLU A 109 16.01 21.92 24.76
CA GLU A 109 15.74 20.79 25.65
C GLU A 109 14.77 19.78 25.04
N LYS A 110 13.75 20.26 24.32
CA LYS A 110 12.81 19.40 23.56
C LYS A 110 13.51 18.62 22.46
N ALA A 111 14.36 19.28 21.67
CA ALA A 111 15.15 18.64 20.63
C ALA A 111 16.13 17.60 21.24
N GLN A 112 16.82 17.96 22.33
CA GLN A 112 17.74 17.05 23.02
C GLN A 112 17.01 15.81 23.57
N SER A 113 15.75 15.95 24.01
CA SER A 113 14.98 14.82 24.52
C SER A 113 14.77 13.74 23.47
N LEU A 114 14.60 14.09 22.19
CA LEU A 114 14.51 13.11 21.10
C LEU A 114 15.79 12.28 20.98
N ILE A 115 16.95 12.93 21.05
CA ILE A 115 18.26 12.26 21.01
C ILE A 115 18.43 11.34 22.21
N ASP A 116 18.06 11.79 23.41
CA ASP A 116 18.19 11.03 24.66
C ASP A 116 17.38 9.73 24.63
N TYR A 117 16.22 9.74 23.96
CA TYR A 117 15.39 8.56 23.70
C TYR A 117 15.84 7.74 22.47
N GLY A 118 16.89 8.18 21.78
CA GLY A 118 17.47 7.48 20.64
C GLY A 118 16.76 7.71 19.30
N PHE A 119 15.82 8.66 19.21
CA PHE A 119 15.19 9.03 17.96
C PHE A 119 16.13 9.78 17.02
N GLY A 120 15.91 9.64 15.72
CA GLY A 120 16.59 10.42 14.68
C GLY A 120 15.92 11.77 14.40
N GLY A 121 14.69 11.95 14.86
CA GLY A 121 13.89 13.14 14.66
C GLY A 121 12.45 12.98 15.12
N ALA A 122 11.57 13.81 14.58
CA ALA A 122 10.13 13.73 14.83
C ALA A 122 9.30 14.05 13.59
N ALA A 123 8.18 13.32 13.42
CA ALA A 123 7.06 13.73 12.59
C ALA A 123 6.08 14.46 13.51
N VAL A 124 5.92 15.76 13.34
CA VAL A 124 5.33 16.59 14.38
C VAL A 124 4.50 17.72 13.81
N ASN A 125 3.33 17.96 14.40
CA ASN A 125 2.55 19.17 14.17
C ASN A 125 2.67 20.15 15.34
N MET A 126 2.14 21.34 15.12
CA MET A 126 2.24 22.43 16.07
C MET A 126 1.42 22.16 17.34
N LYS A 127 0.20 21.62 17.19
CA LYS A 127 -0.72 21.38 18.30
C LYS A 127 -1.93 20.58 17.85
N TRP A 128 -2.44 19.74 18.71
CA TRP A 128 -3.71 19.01 18.51
C TRP A 128 -4.91 19.88 18.92
N ASP A 129 -5.31 20.83 18.06
CA ASP A 129 -6.35 21.83 18.32
C ASP A 129 -6.90 22.37 16.99
N GLN A 130 -8.21 22.51 16.83
CA GLN A 130 -8.89 22.99 15.60
C GLN A 130 -8.38 24.33 15.05
N ASN A 131 -7.83 25.20 15.93
CA ASN A 131 -7.31 26.51 15.53
C ASN A 131 -5.77 26.54 15.50
N TYR A 132 -5.13 25.40 15.34
CA TYR A 132 -3.67 25.29 15.47
C TYR A 132 -2.90 26.23 14.52
N LEU A 133 -3.34 26.33 13.26
CA LEU A 133 -2.70 27.20 12.26
C LEU A 133 -2.96 28.71 12.48
N GLN A 134 -3.95 29.08 13.28
CA GLN A 134 -4.31 30.47 13.56
C GLN A 134 -3.63 31.04 14.81
N GLN A 135 -2.86 30.26 15.52
CA GLN A 135 -2.21 30.63 16.78
C GLN A 135 -0.77 31.13 16.57
N GLY A 136 -0.60 32.36 16.07
CA GLY A 136 0.70 32.93 15.73
C GLY A 136 1.80 32.74 16.77
N TYR A 137 1.52 32.95 18.07
CA TYR A 137 2.49 32.70 19.13
C TYR A 137 2.98 31.22 19.21
N THR A 138 2.08 30.28 19.01
CA THR A 138 2.42 28.86 19.01
C THR A 138 3.20 28.50 17.75
N LEU A 139 2.89 29.13 16.62
CA LEU A 139 3.62 28.96 15.37
C LEU A 139 5.07 29.46 15.49
N ASP A 140 5.28 30.65 16.12
CA ASP A 140 6.63 31.15 16.42
C ASP A 140 7.44 30.20 17.32
N GLN A 141 6.79 29.60 18.33
CA GLN A 141 7.43 28.61 19.19
C GLN A 141 7.77 27.32 18.45
N PHE A 142 6.89 26.89 17.54
CA PHE A 142 7.14 25.72 16.69
C PHE A 142 8.33 25.95 15.76
N ALA A 143 8.38 27.11 15.09
CA ALA A 143 9.51 27.48 14.25
C ALA A 143 10.85 27.53 15.03
N ALA A 144 10.81 28.04 16.28
CA ALA A 144 11.97 28.01 17.16
C ALA A 144 12.40 26.58 17.53
N PHE A 145 11.44 25.68 17.75
CA PHE A 145 11.69 24.25 18.00
C PHE A 145 12.32 23.58 16.77
N VAL A 146 11.76 23.78 15.57
CA VAL A 146 12.30 23.25 14.30
C VAL A 146 13.75 23.68 14.14
N LYS A 147 14.04 25.00 14.34
CA LYS A 147 15.41 25.50 14.28
C LYS A 147 16.35 24.83 15.29
N ALA A 148 15.94 24.72 16.54
CA ALA A 148 16.75 24.10 17.59
C ALA A 148 17.00 22.61 17.33
N ALA A 149 16.03 21.91 16.77
CA ALA A 149 16.16 20.53 16.35
C ALA A 149 17.20 20.37 15.22
N ASN A 150 17.13 21.19 14.18
CA ASN A 150 18.08 21.16 13.07
C ASN A 150 19.49 21.53 13.50
N ASP A 151 19.66 22.53 14.39
CA ASP A 151 20.95 22.92 14.96
C ASP A 151 21.63 21.75 15.72
N GLN A 152 20.86 20.76 16.17
CA GLN A 152 21.34 19.54 16.85
C GLN A 152 21.39 18.30 15.93
N GLY A 153 21.09 18.45 14.63
CA GLY A 153 21.05 17.36 13.65
C GLY A 153 19.84 16.44 13.79
N VAL A 154 18.80 16.89 14.50
CA VAL A 154 17.52 16.19 14.63
C VAL A 154 16.64 16.52 13.44
N ARG A 155 16.13 15.49 12.75
CA ARG A 155 15.33 15.62 11.54
C ARG A 155 13.88 15.95 11.89
N ILE A 156 13.26 16.83 11.12
CA ILE A 156 11.84 17.17 11.30
C ILE A 156 11.07 16.83 10.03
N TRP A 157 10.02 16.05 10.21
CA TRP A 157 8.93 15.89 9.27
C TRP A 157 7.73 16.69 9.79
N LEU A 158 7.07 17.41 8.91
CA LEU A 158 5.88 18.16 9.26
C LEU A 158 4.66 17.24 9.14
N TYR A 159 4.00 16.92 10.27
CA TYR A 159 2.69 16.28 10.23
C TYR A 159 1.66 17.35 9.85
N ASP A 160 1.01 17.19 8.69
CA ASP A 160 0.32 18.27 7.98
C ASP A 160 -1.08 18.59 8.51
N GLU A 161 -1.64 17.73 9.35
CA GLU A 161 -3.00 17.88 9.87
C GLU A 161 -3.00 18.00 11.40
N TYR A 162 -4.07 18.49 11.94
CA TYR A 162 -4.34 18.49 13.36
C TYR A 162 -4.85 17.13 13.87
N GLY A 163 -5.44 16.32 12.99
CA GLY A 163 -5.88 14.94 13.18
C GLY A 163 -5.80 14.22 11.84
N TYR A 164 -6.43 13.09 11.67
CA TYR A 164 -6.51 12.39 10.42
C TYR A 164 -8.00 12.28 9.95
N PRO A 165 -8.27 12.04 8.67
CA PRO A 165 -7.32 12.02 7.55
C PRO A 165 -6.87 13.42 7.13
N SER A 166 -5.67 13.49 6.52
CA SER A 166 -5.12 14.74 6.00
C SER A 166 -5.99 15.39 4.94
N GLY A 167 -5.99 16.73 4.90
CA GLY A 167 -6.74 17.52 3.93
C GLY A 167 -7.67 18.57 4.52
N ALA A 168 -8.10 18.40 5.77
CA ALA A 168 -9.10 19.29 6.38
C ALA A 168 -8.52 20.59 6.95
N ALA A 169 -7.26 20.62 7.34
CA ALA A 169 -6.61 21.74 8.03
C ALA A 169 -7.42 22.25 9.23
N GLY A 170 -7.94 21.31 10.07
CA GLY A 170 -8.82 21.65 11.17
C GLY A 170 -10.13 22.36 10.75
N ASN A 171 -10.70 22.00 9.61
CA ASN A 171 -11.85 22.56 8.89
C ASN A 171 -11.58 23.86 8.09
N LEU A 172 -10.37 24.41 8.09
CA LEU A 172 -10.06 25.64 7.37
C LEU A 172 -10.17 25.48 5.85
N THR A 173 -9.95 24.29 5.31
CA THR A 173 -10.08 24.01 3.88
C THR A 173 -11.48 24.28 3.36
N VAL A 174 -12.51 23.92 4.14
CA VAL A 174 -13.93 24.06 3.74
C VAL A 174 -14.62 25.27 4.36
N GLU A 175 -13.96 25.99 5.29
CA GLU A 175 -14.52 27.17 5.92
C GLU A 175 -14.77 28.29 4.90
N GLY A 176 -16.05 28.67 4.74
CA GLY A 176 -16.47 29.66 3.74
C GLY A 176 -16.58 29.12 2.31
N HIS A 177 -16.21 27.85 2.06
CA HIS A 177 -16.18 27.17 0.77
C HIS A 177 -16.97 25.86 0.81
N PRO A 178 -18.30 25.89 0.96
CA PRO A 178 -19.12 24.68 1.06
C PRO A 178 -19.07 23.81 -0.21
N GLU A 179 -18.63 24.35 -1.33
CA GLU A 179 -18.37 23.65 -2.60
C GLU A 179 -17.16 22.73 -2.54
N TYR A 180 -16.24 22.96 -1.61
CA TYR A 180 -15.04 22.11 -1.41
C TYR A 180 -15.31 20.90 -0.51
N ALA A 181 -16.47 20.86 0.17
CA ALA A 181 -16.81 19.73 1.04
C ALA A 181 -17.02 18.44 0.23
N ALA A 182 -16.58 17.33 0.79
CA ALA A 182 -16.76 16.01 0.20
C ALA A 182 -18.24 15.71 -0.09
N VAL A 183 -18.49 15.19 -1.28
CA VAL A 183 -19.80 14.77 -1.77
C VAL A 183 -19.74 13.35 -2.31
N ARG A 184 -20.90 12.71 -2.38
CA ARG A 184 -21.05 11.33 -2.85
C ARG A 184 -22.24 11.22 -3.78
N LEU A 185 -22.23 10.25 -4.69
CA LEU A 185 -23.36 9.93 -5.54
C LEU A 185 -24.11 8.71 -4.97
N VAL A 186 -25.35 8.94 -4.53
CA VAL A 186 -26.21 7.92 -3.92
C VAL A 186 -27.14 7.37 -4.99
N GLN A 187 -27.13 6.05 -5.18
CA GLN A 187 -28.05 5.38 -6.12
C GLN A 187 -29.34 4.98 -5.42
N TYR A 188 -30.46 5.34 -6.01
CA TYR A 188 -31.78 4.78 -5.72
C TYR A 188 -32.25 3.92 -6.88
N SER A 189 -32.79 2.75 -6.60
CA SER A 189 -33.38 1.88 -7.61
C SER A 189 -34.76 1.41 -7.20
N MET A 190 -35.67 1.29 -8.18
CA MET A 190 -37.04 0.78 -7.98
C MET A 190 -37.51 0.09 -9.24
N ASN A 191 -38.13 -1.08 -9.09
CA ASN A 191 -38.76 -1.80 -10.19
C ASN A 191 -40.26 -1.46 -10.29
N GLY A 192 -40.80 -1.47 -11.51
CA GLY A 192 -42.20 -1.30 -11.77
C GLY A 192 -42.64 -1.85 -13.14
N GLY A 193 -43.94 -1.69 -13.47
CA GLY A 193 -44.53 -2.20 -14.69
C GLY A 193 -45.70 -1.38 -15.22
N ASP A 194 -45.99 -0.22 -14.63
CA ASP A 194 -47.07 0.69 -14.92
C ASP A 194 -46.61 2.15 -14.95
N ALA A 195 -47.49 3.06 -15.37
CA ALA A 195 -47.24 4.47 -15.47
C ALA A 195 -47.63 5.25 -14.21
N ASP A 196 -47.89 4.58 -13.07
CA ASP A 196 -48.31 5.21 -11.84
C ASP A 196 -47.21 6.07 -11.22
N THR A 197 -47.61 7.06 -10.46
CA THR A 197 -46.71 7.93 -9.71
C THR A 197 -46.03 7.15 -8.58
N ARG A 198 -44.73 7.31 -8.46
CA ARG A 198 -43.88 6.72 -7.41
C ARG A 198 -43.23 7.79 -6.57
N THR A 199 -42.91 7.45 -5.33
CA THR A 199 -42.19 8.34 -4.43
C THR A 199 -41.07 7.61 -3.71
N LEU A 200 -39.90 8.28 -3.58
CA LEU A 200 -38.75 7.84 -2.76
C LEU A 200 -38.38 8.98 -1.81
N THR A 201 -37.88 8.66 -0.62
CA THR A 201 -37.38 9.65 0.31
C THR A 201 -36.00 10.12 -0.12
N LEU A 202 -35.72 11.42 -0.05
CA LEU A 202 -34.39 11.97 -0.31
C LEU A 202 -33.35 11.43 0.67
N PRO A 203 -32.07 11.36 0.27
CA PRO A 203 -31.00 11.09 1.23
C PRO A 203 -30.89 12.23 2.24
N ASP A 204 -30.34 11.91 3.41
CA ASP A 204 -29.87 12.96 4.33
C ASP A 204 -28.80 13.78 3.62
N ASP A 205 -28.73 15.09 3.93
CA ASP A 205 -27.77 16.01 3.33
C ASP A 205 -27.81 16.11 1.79
N PHE A 206 -29.01 15.94 1.24
CA PHE A 206 -29.29 16.07 -0.20
C PHE A 206 -28.85 17.43 -0.75
N VAL A 207 -28.17 17.40 -1.90
CA VAL A 207 -27.72 18.59 -2.64
C VAL A 207 -28.55 18.78 -3.91
N LYS A 208 -28.55 17.79 -4.80
CA LYS A 208 -29.27 17.81 -6.09
C LYS A 208 -29.53 16.40 -6.61
N ILE A 209 -30.45 16.27 -7.54
CA ILE A 209 -30.51 15.10 -8.41
C ILE A 209 -29.49 15.32 -9.54
N GLU A 210 -28.57 14.41 -9.71
CA GLU A 210 -27.56 14.48 -10.77
C GLU A 210 -28.09 13.93 -12.07
N TYR A 211 -28.68 12.73 -12.01
CA TYR A 211 -29.23 12.07 -13.19
C TYR A 211 -30.34 11.09 -12.81
N ALA A 212 -31.28 10.85 -13.74
CA ALA A 212 -32.32 9.84 -13.54
C ALA A 212 -32.80 9.27 -14.86
N TYR A 213 -33.09 7.98 -14.89
CA TYR A 213 -33.64 7.28 -16.05
C TYR A 213 -34.46 6.05 -15.67
N LEU A 214 -35.30 5.61 -16.59
CA LEU A 214 -35.92 4.27 -16.58
C LEU A 214 -35.10 3.36 -17.50
N LEU A 215 -34.68 2.22 -17.01
CA LEU A 215 -34.16 1.14 -17.84
C LEU A 215 -35.32 0.27 -18.32
N VAL A 216 -35.60 0.27 -19.63
CA VAL A 216 -36.72 -0.42 -20.26
C VAL A 216 -36.18 -1.22 -21.45
N ASP A 217 -36.35 -2.54 -21.43
CA ASP A 217 -35.86 -3.43 -22.50
C ASP A 217 -34.36 -3.25 -22.79
N GLY A 218 -33.55 -2.86 -21.79
CA GLY A 218 -32.11 -2.61 -21.93
C GLY A 218 -31.74 -1.19 -22.39
N GLU A 219 -32.71 -0.33 -22.64
CA GLU A 219 -32.49 1.05 -23.06
C GLU A 219 -32.75 2.05 -21.88
N SER A 220 -31.87 3.03 -21.70
CA SER A 220 -32.02 4.09 -20.72
C SER A 220 -32.88 5.23 -21.28
N ILE A 221 -34.05 5.45 -20.69
CA ILE A 221 -34.98 6.51 -21.04
C ILE A 221 -34.92 7.60 -19.97
N PRO A 222 -34.58 8.87 -20.31
CA PRO A 222 -34.51 9.95 -19.32
C PRO A 222 -35.78 10.04 -18.47
N LEU A 223 -35.63 10.19 -17.16
CA LEU A 223 -36.72 10.27 -16.18
C LEU A 223 -36.81 11.66 -15.56
N GLU A 224 -37.96 12.30 -15.68
CA GLU A 224 -38.23 13.54 -14.96
C GLU A 224 -38.58 13.22 -13.50
N VAL A 225 -37.80 13.78 -12.57
CA VAL A 225 -37.99 13.63 -11.13
C VAL A 225 -38.20 14.98 -10.51
N THR A 226 -39.30 15.17 -9.76
CA THR A 226 -39.56 16.38 -9.00
C THR A 226 -39.32 16.15 -7.53
N VAL A 227 -38.77 17.18 -6.84
CA VAL A 227 -38.57 17.16 -5.39
C VAL A 227 -39.69 17.90 -4.70
N GLN A 228 -40.45 17.22 -3.84
CA GLN A 228 -41.54 17.76 -3.08
C GLN A 228 -41.61 17.10 -1.68
N ASP A 229 -41.73 17.91 -0.61
CA ASP A 229 -41.91 17.43 0.76
C ASP A 229 -40.88 16.36 1.19
N ASN A 230 -39.60 16.61 0.92
CA ASN A 230 -38.47 15.69 1.18
C ASN A 230 -38.58 14.33 0.44
N LYS A 231 -39.26 14.33 -0.71
CA LYS A 231 -39.44 13.14 -1.55
C LYS A 231 -39.10 13.44 -3.01
N MET A 232 -38.57 12.46 -3.67
CA MET A 232 -38.46 12.35 -5.13
C MET A 232 -39.79 11.79 -5.65
N VAL A 233 -40.41 12.46 -6.61
CA VAL A 233 -41.68 12.05 -7.23
C VAL A 233 -41.46 11.89 -8.73
N PHE A 234 -41.84 10.75 -9.27
CA PHE A 234 -41.70 10.42 -10.70
C PHE A 234 -42.82 9.49 -11.19
N ASN A 235 -42.96 9.37 -12.49
CA ASN A 235 -43.94 8.46 -13.10
C ASN A 235 -43.23 7.34 -13.86
N GLY A 236 -43.74 6.13 -13.74
CA GLY A 236 -43.30 5.00 -14.55
C GLY A 236 -43.87 5.04 -15.98
N VAL A 237 -43.69 3.94 -16.71
CA VAL A 237 -44.28 3.68 -18.02
C VAL A 237 -45.00 2.33 -18.02
N ASN A 238 -45.98 2.12 -18.93
CA ASN A 238 -46.73 0.87 -19.03
C ASN A 238 -45.94 -0.25 -19.73
N LYS A 239 -44.80 -0.55 -19.18
CA LYS A 239 -43.87 -1.66 -19.52
C LYS A 239 -43.13 -2.05 -18.26
N SER A 240 -42.43 -3.17 -18.25
CA SER A 240 -41.47 -3.48 -17.17
C SER A 240 -40.31 -2.48 -17.23
N TRP A 241 -39.96 -1.91 -16.07
CA TRP A 241 -38.87 -0.92 -15.96
C TRP A 241 -38.15 -1.02 -14.60
N THR A 242 -36.90 -0.58 -14.61
CA THR A 242 -36.15 -0.23 -13.39
C THR A 242 -35.85 1.26 -13.42
N ALA A 243 -36.33 2.01 -12.44
CA ALA A 243 -35.92 3.40 -12.27
C ALA A 243 -34.59 3.46 -11.51
N TYR A 244 -33.67 4.25 -12.03
CA TYR A 244 -32.44 4.64 -11.36
C TYR A 244 -32.44 6.15 -11.19
N ILE A 245 -32.21 6.60 -9.94
CA ILE A 245 -32.14 8.01 -9.58
C ILE A 245 -30.86 8.22 -8.79
N TYR A 246 -30.03 9.13 -9.24
CA TYR A 246 -28.72 9.42 -8.65
C TYR A 246 -28.76 10.78 -8.00
N CYS A 247 -28.53 10.79 -6.68
CA CYS A 247 -28.55 11.99 -5.84
C CYS A 247 -27.15 12.33 -5.36
N VAL A 248 -26.75 13.58 -5.53
CA VAL A 248 -25.59 14.13 -4.84
C VAL A 248 -25.98 14.43 -3.40
N ALA A 249 -25.23 13.92 -2.46
CA ALA A 249 -25.39 14.19 -1.04
C ALA A 249 -24.03 14.56 -0.42
N ARG A 250 -24.05 15.50 0.54
CA ARG A 250 -22.84 15.83 1.30
C ARG A 250 -22.50 14.69 2.24
N TYR A 251 -21.21 14.61 2.53
CA TYR A 251 -20.72 13.72 3.56
C TYR A 251 -20.46 14.51 4.84
N ASN A 252 -21.38 14.40 5.80
CA ASN A 252 -21.31 15.13 7.08
C ASN A 252 -20.83 14.25 8.23
N TYR A 253 -20.01 13.28 7.95
CA TYR A 253 -19.40 12.48 9.01
C TYR A 253 -18.13 13.19 9.48
N GLY A 254 -18.20 13.83 10.66
CA GLY A 254 -17.02 14.35 11.34
C GLY A 254 -16.13 13.18 11.75
N PHE A 255 -15.13 12.87 10.92
CA PHE A 255 -14.13 11.90 11.28
C PHE A 255 -13.16 12.55 12.27
N GLU A 256 -12.90 11.89 13.37
CA GLU A 256 -12.05 12.37 14.47
C GLU A 256 -12.47 13.76 14.96
N TYR A 257 -11.84 14.81 14.47
CA TYR A 257 -11.99 16.17 14.95
C TYR A 257 -12.51 17.13 13.88
N ASN A 258 -12.77 16.62 12.67
CA ASN A 258 -13.19 17.42 11.52
C ASN A 258 -14.72 17.31 11.34
N ASP A 259 -15.40 18.44 11.35
CA ASP A 259 -16.85 18.50 11.11
C ASP A 259 -17.18 18.40 9.61
N SER A 260 -16.18 18.64 8.74
CA SER A 260 -16.33 18.59 7.29
C SER A 260 -14.98 18.27 6.62
N TYR A 261 -14.97 17.24 5.79
CA TYR A 261 -13.79 16.83 5.04
C TYR A 261 -13.83 17.39 3.61
N PRO A 262 -12.71 17.83 3.02
CA PRO A 262 -12.69 18.31 1.65
C PRO A 262 -12.85 17.16 0.65
N ASN A 263 -13.33 17.52 -0.54
CA ASN A 263 -13.34 16.59 -1.67
C ASN A 263 -11.94 16.52 -2.30
N ILE A 264 -11.19 15.46 -2.06
CA ILE A 264 -9.84 15.28 -2.61
C ILE A 264 -9.81 15.05 -4.12
N LEU A 265 -10.96 14.80 -4.77
CA LEU A 265 -11.10 14.82 -6.22
C LEU A 265 -11.09 16.25 -6.79
N ASN A 266 -11.37 17.25 -5.94
CA ASN A 266 -11.48 18.64 -6.34
C ASN A 266 -10.14 19.38 -6.21
N ARG A 267 -9.54 19.75 -7.35
CA ARG A 267 -8.23 20.41 -7.38
C ARG A 267 -8.19 21.72 -6.61
N ASP A 268 -9.28 22.51 -6.64
CA ASP A 268 -9.35 23.80 -5.95
C ASP A 268 -9.47 23.61 -4.43
N ALA A 269 -10.16 22.57 -3.97
CA ALA A 269 -10.21 22.21 -2.56
C ALA A 269 -8.82 21.85 -2.02
N VAL A 270 -8.06 21.07 -2.78
CA VAL A 270 -6.68 20.70 -2.40
C VAL A 270 -5.73 21.91 -2.47
N ALA A 271 -5.87 22.78 -3.49
CA ALA A 271 -5.12 24.04 -3.54
C ALA A 271 -5.37 24.91 -2.29
N ARG A 272 -6.62 24.92 -1.80
CA ARG A 272 -6.97 25.63 -0.56
C ARG A 272 -6.33 24.95 0.67
N PHE A 273 -6.28 23.62 0.72
CA PHE A 273 -5.57 22.90 1.78
C PHE A 273 -4.10 23.29 1.83
N ILE A 274 -3.44 23.32 0.68
CA ILE A 274 -2.04 23.76 0.56
C ILE A 274 -1.87 25.19 1.07
N GLU A 275 -2.71 26.13 0.62
CA GLU A 275 -2.67 27.54 1.03
C GLU A 275 -2.80 27.70 2.55
N VAL A 276 -3.79 27.05 3.17
CA VAL A 276 -4.04 27.25 4.60
C VAL A 276 -3.09 26.50 5.51
N THR A 277 -2.50 25.40 5.04
CA THR A 277 -1.57 24.56 5.83
C THR A 277 -0.11 24.86 5.47
N PHE A 278 0.31 24.51 4.28
CA PHE A 278 1.73 24.50 3.92
C PHE A 278 2.31 25.90 3.77
N ASP A 279 1.61 26.84 3.12
CA ASP A 279 2.06 28.24 3.01
C ASP A 279 2.12 28.92 4.38
N THR A 280 1.25 28.52 5.33
CA THR A 280 1.28 29.02 6.70
C THR A 280 2.56 28.57 7.44
N TYR A 281 2.95 27.30 7.32
CA TYR A 281 4.17 26.80 7.93
C TYR A 281 5.43 27.34 7.23
N GLU A 282 5.42 27.40 5.89
CA GLU A 282 6.53 27.94 5.10
C GLU A 282 6.81 29.40 5.47
N GLY A 283 5.76 30.22 5.59
CA GLY A 283 5.87 31.62 5.99
C GLY A 283 6.45 31.84 7.39
N ALA A 284 6.40 30.83 8.27
CA ALA A 284 6.88 30.93 9.65
C ALA A 284 8.25 30.26 9.87
N ILE A 285 8.63 29.27 9.08
CA ILE A 285 9.85 28.48 9.27
C ILE A 285 10.93 28.97 8.32
N GLU A 286 12.00 29.52 8.85
CA GLU A 286 13.15 30.01 8.06
C GLU A 286 13.83 28.85 7.32
N ASN A 287 14.07 29.01 6.01
CA ASN A 287 14.67 28.01 5.12
C ASN A 287 13.90 26.67 5.14
N PHE A 288 12.60 26.72 4.97
CA PHE A 288 11.65 25.61 5.10
C PHE A 288 12.18 24.28 4.52
N GLY A 289 12.61 24.26 3.26
CA GLY A 289 13.09 23.02 2.62
C GLY A 289 14.38 22.44 3.18
N ALA A 290 15.20 23.25 3.88
CA ALA A 290 16.36 22.74 4.61
C ALA A 290 15.97 22.32 6.04
N ALA A 291 14.89 22.86 6.58
CA ALA A 291 14.44 22.66 7.94
C ALA A 291 13.46 21.49 8.07
N ILE A 292 12.64 21.26 7.04
CA ILE A 292 11.61 20.20 6.98
C ILE A 292 12.02 19.20 5.89
N GLU A 293 12.43 18.01 6.30
CA GLU A 293 12.86 16.95 5.36
C GLU A 293 11.72 16.39 4.54
N ALA A 294 10.56 16.18 5.16
CA ALA A 294 9.34 15.74 4.50
C ALA A 294 8.08 16.27 5.20
N VAL A 295 6.98 16.27 4.46
CA VAL A 295 5.63 16.44 4.99
C VAL A 295 5.02 15.05 5.16
N PHE A 296 4.34 14.81 6.26
CA PHE A 296 3.68 13.56 6.58
C PHE A 296 2.17 13.72 6.40
N ASP A 297 1.61 13.06 5.39
CA ASP A 297 0.19 12.93 5.09
C ASP A 297 -0.35 11.64 5.70
N ASP A 298 -1.47 11.72 6.41
CA ASP A 298 -2.06 10.62 7.15
C ASP A 298 -3.44 10.25 6.56
N GLU A 299 -3.50 9.13 5.86
CA GLU A 299 -4.71 8.47 5.36
C GLU A 299 -5.65 9.33 4.51
N ALA A 300 -5.16 10.27 3.70
CA ALA A 300 -6.03 11.01 2.78
C ALA A 300 -6.83 10.06 1.89
N GLN A 301 -8.16 10.21 1.84
CA GLN A 301 -9.05 9.20 1.29
C GLN A 301 -10.38 9.76 0.79
N LEU A 302 -11.08 8.95 -0.02
CA LEU A 302 -12.44 9.22 -0.49
C LEU A 302 -13.49 8.83 0.57
N LEU A 303 -13.63 9.62 1.62
CA LEU A 303 -14.60 9.35 2.71
C LEU A 303 -16.06 9.25 2.22
N ALA A 304 -16.34 9.80 1.05
CA ALA A 304 -17.68 9.75 0.46
C ALA A 304 -18.16 8.32 0.15
N ASN A 305 -17.24 7.36 0.04
CA ASN A 305 -17.56 6.01 -0.41
C ASN A 305 -17.93 5.04 0.68
N HIS A 306 -17.49 5.28 1.91
CA HIS A 306 -17.61 4.24 2.91
C HIS A 306 -17.66 4.80 4.31
N HIS A 307 -18.29 4.00 5.14
CA HIS A 307 -18.17 4.12 6.57
C HIS A 307 -17.44 2.89 7.05
N LEU A 308 -16.41 3.08 7.85
CA LEU A 308 -15.75 2.00 8.58
C LEU A 308 -16.73 1.33 9.56
N MET A 309 -17.87 1.97 9.82
CA MET A 309 -18.92 1.52 10.75
C MET A 309 -20.25 1.30 10.04
N PRO A 310 -21.04 0.29 10.41
CA PRO A 310 -22.41 0.15 9.93
C PRO A 310 -23.23 1.37 10.30
N THR A 311 -23.69 2.15 9.30
CA THR A 311 -24.46 3.39 9.53
C THR A 311 -25.96 3.17 9.52
N GLY A 312 -26.41 2.01 9.08
CA GLY A 312 -27.81 1.72 8.80
C GLY A 312 -28.34 2.34 7.50
N LEU A 313 -27.51 3.07 6.75
CA LEU A 313 -27.84 3.56 5.42
C LEU A 313 -27.85 2.38 4.44
N LYS A 314 -28.83 2.37 3.54
CA LYS A 314 -29.13 1.21 2.69
C LYS A 314 -28.84 1.42 1.20
N ASN A 315 -28.46 2.62 0.81
CA ASN A 315 -28.26 2.94 -0.60
C ASN A 315 -26.77 2.92 -0.94
N PRO A 316 -26.36 2.25 -2.01
CA PRO A 316 -24.98 2.24 -2.44
C PRO A 316 -24.52 3.63 -2.87
N VAL A 317 -23.23 3.92 -2.69
CA VAL A 317 -22.61 5.21 -3.01
C VAL A 317 -21.30 5.00 -3.77
N ILE A 318 -20.97 5.96 -4.65
CA ILE A 318 -19.68 6.04 -5.33
C ILE A 318 -19.06 7.43 -5.13
N PRO A 319 -17.74 7.59 -5.36
CA PRO A 319 -17.09 8.89 -5.38
C PRO A 319 -17.75 9.84 -6.36
N TYR A 320 -17.76 11.12 -6.03
CA TYR A 320 -18.33 12.13 -6.90
C TYR A 320 -17.61 13.47 -6.75
N ASP A 321 -17.40 14.14 -7.87
CA ASP A 321 -17.15 15.56 -7.98
C ASP A 321 -18.05 16.16 -9.05
N TYR A 322 -18.26 17.48 -9.04
CA TYR A 322 -19.26 18.12 -9.90
C TYR A 322 -18.97 18.04 -11.39
N ASP A 323 -17.71 17.81 -11.79
CA ASP A 323 -17.27 17.67 -13.19
C ASP A 323 -16.80 16.26 -13.56
N ILE A 324 -16.88 15.27 -12.65
CA ILE A 324 -16.34 13.92 -12.82
C ILE A 324 -16.85 13.22 -14.10
N PHE A 325 -18.12 13.42 -14.47
CA PHE A 325 -18.68 12.80 -15.66
C PHE A 325 -18.27 13.52 -16.95
N ASP A 326 -18.03 14.82 -16.90
CA ASP A 326 -17.58 15.60 -18.06
C ASP A 326 -16.09 15.31 -18.32
N THR A 327 -15.27 15.19 -17.29
CA THR A 327 -13.87 14.78 -17.39
C THR A 327 -13.74 13.30 -17.82
N PHE A 328 -14.60 12.42 -17.30
CA PHE A 328 -14.72 11.04 -17.79
C PHE A 328 -15.05 10.98 -19.29
N GLN A 329 -16.05 11.74 -19.72
CA GLN A 329 -16.43 11.79 -21.15
C GLN A 329 -15.29 12.34 -22.01
N ALA A 330 -14.57 13.32 -21.54
CA ALA A 330 -13.39 13.86 -22.25
C ALA A 330 -12.29 12.79 -22.40
N LYS A 331 -12.07 11.94 -21.39
CA LYS A 331 -11.06 10.88 -21.39
C LYS A 331 -11.46 9.69 -22.28
N TYR A 332 -12.69 9.18 -22.11
CA TYR A 332 -13.11 7.91 -22.74
C TYR A 332 -13.98 8.10 -23.99
N GLY A 333 -14.44 9.32 -24.30
CA GLY A 333 -15.17 9.66 -25.52
C GLY A 333 -16.67 9.32 -25.52
N TYR A 334 -17.24 8.94 -24.35
CA TYR A 334 -18.68 8.67 -24.21
C TYR A 334 -19.22 9.16 -22.88
N ASP A 335 -20.52 9.49 -22.85
CA ASP A 335 -21.21 9.89 -21.62
C ASP A 335 -21.62 8.65 -20.81
N VAL A 336 -21.12 8.54 -19.59
CA VAL A 336 -21.40 7.41 -18.70
C VAL A 336 -22.76 7.55 -17.98
N ARG A 337 -23.36 8.75 -17.95
CA ARG A 337 -24.60 9.01 -17.17
C ARG A 337 -25.76 8.06 -17.50
N PRO A 338 -26.02 7.68 -18.78
CA PRO A 338 -27.06 6.69 -19.09
C PRO A 338 -26.75 5.26 -18.64
N MET A 339 -25.52 5.00 -18.20
CA MET A 339 -25.01 3.69 -17.81
C MET A 339 -24.52 3.64 -16.35
N LEU A 340 -24.86 4.64 -15.53
CA LEU A 340 -24.38 4.74 -14.15
C LEU A 340 -24.66 3.47 -13.33
N HIS A 341 -25.77 2.75 -13.57
CA HIS A 341 -26.05 1.49 -12.88
C HIS A 341 -24.93 0.45 -13.03
N MET A 342 -24.18 0.47 -14.15
CA MET A 342 -23.08 -0.46 -14.41
C MET A 342 -21.86 -0.20 -13.52
N ILE A 343 -21.71 1.03 -13.00
CA ILE A 343 -20.64 1.35 -12.04
C ILE A 343 -20.91 0.69 -10.68
N TYR A 344 -22.18 0.61 -10.30
CA TYR A 344 -22.55 0.08 -8.98
C TYR A 344 -22.56 -1.44 -8.93
N SER A 345 -22.95 -2.12 -10.00
CA SER A 345 -23.03 -3.59 -10.06
C SER A 345 -23.16 -4.10 -11.50
N GLY A 346 -22.99 -5.41 -11.67
CA GLY A 346 -23.19 -6.13 -12.93
C GLY A 346 -22.02 -7.01 -13.33
N GLU A 347 -22.34 -8.12 -14.02
CA GLU A 347 -21.40 -9.21 -14.31
C GLU A 347 -20.99 -9.28 -15.79
N THR A 348 -21.64 -8.52 -16.69
CA THR A 348 -21.29 -8.53 -18.11
C THR A 348 -19.95 -7.84 -18.37
N ALA A 349 -19.27 -8.21 -19.45
CA ALA A 349 -18.01 -7.58 -19.85
C ALA A 349 -18.14 -6.05 -20.01
N GLN A 350 -19.29 -5.55 -20.49
CA GLN A 350 -19.54 -4.12 -20.58
C GLN A 350 -19.65 -3.45 -19.21
N GLU A 351 -20.39 -4.04 -18.28
CA GLU A 351 -20.56 -3.52 -16.92
C GLU A 351 -19.21 -3.47 -16.19
N LYS A 352 -18.43 -4.56 -16.27
CA LYS A 352 -17.07 -4.62 -15.69
C LYS A 352 -16.15 -3.56 -16.30
N ARG A 353 -16.20 -3.38 -17.62
CA ARG A 353 -15.40 -2.35 -18.32
C ARG A 353 -15.75 -0.94 -17.89
N VAL A 354 -17.05 -0.59 -17.87
CA VAL A 354 -17.52 0.74 -17.44
C VAL A 354 -17.09 1.03 -15.99
N ARG A 355 -17.22 0.05 -15.13
CA ARG A 355 -16.82 0.15 -13.72
C ARG A 355 -15.31 0.32 -13.55
N ALA A 356 -14.50 -0.49 -14.25
CA ALA A 356 -13.04 -0.36 -14.25
C ALA A 356 -12.59 1.03 -14.76
N GLN A 357 -13.16 1.51 -15.87
CA GLN A 357 -12.86 2.84 -16.41
C GLN A 357 -13.25 3.97 -15.44
N PHE A 358 -14.37 3.82 -14.74
CA PHE A 358 -14.78 4.82 -13.75
C PHE A 358 -13.79 4.90 -12.58
N TYR A 359 -13.41 3.76 -11.99
CA TYR A 359 -12.47 3.76 -10.87
C TYR A 359 -11.04 4.10 -11.29
N ALA A 360 -10.62 3.76 -12.50
CA ALA A 360 -9.37 4.25 -13.07
C ALA A 360 -9.36 5.78 -13.22
N HIS A 361 -10.50 6.37 -13.65
CA HIS A 361 -10.64 7.84 -13.69
C HIS A 361 -10.63 8.48 -12.32
N VAL A 362 -11.29 7.87 -11.33
CA VAL A 362 -11.19 8.29 -9.91
C VAL A 362 -9.75 8.24 -9.43
N GLY A 363 -9.01 7.18 -9.75
CA GLY A 363 -7.60 7.04 -9.41
C GLY A 363 -6.73 8.15 -10.01
N ASP A 364 -6.96 8.53 -11.29
CA ASP A 364 -6.27 9.67 -11.90
C ASP A 364 -6.52 10.97 -11.11
N LEU A 365 -7.80 11.25 -10.80
CA LEU A 365 -8.16 12.48 -10.09
C LEU A 365 -7.55 12.55 -8.69
N VAL A 366 -7.54 11.44 -7.95
CA VAL A 366 -6.87 11.36 -6.63
C VAL A 366 -5.38 11.57 -6.78
N ALA A 367 -4.74 10.88 -7.72
CA ALA A 367 -3.30 10.97 -7.94
C ALA A 367 -2.88 12.38 -8.39
N GLU A 368 -3.60 12.98 -9.33
CA GLU A 368 -3.27 14.29 -9.90
C GLU A 368 -3.67 15.46 -9.01
N ASN A 369 -4.89 15.43 -8.46
CA ASN A 369 -5.45 16.57 -7.74
C ASN A 369 -5.00 16.65 -6.28
N PHE A 370 -4.75 15.50 -5.64
CA PHE A 370 -4.28 15.48 -4.26
C PHE A 370 -2.76 15.25 -4.19
N PHE A 371 -2.28 14.05 -4.48
CA PHE A 371 -0.88 13.69 -4.22
C PHE A 371 0.12 14.46 -5.09
N ALA A 372 -0.10 14.53 -6.41
CA ALA A 372 0.82 15.24 -7.30
C ALA A 372 0.86 16.73 -6.98
N GLN A 373 -0.29 17.36 -6.72
CA GLN A 373 -0.37 18.78 -6.40
C GLN A 373 0.40 19.14 -5.11
N ILE A 374 0.28 18.31 -4.07
CA ILE A 374 1.02 18.50 -2.81
C ILE A 374 2.51 18.22 -3.02
N GLN A 375 2.87 17.14 -3.73
CA GLN A 375 4.26 16.82 -4.02
C GLN A 375 4.93 17.91 -4.88
N GLU A 376 4.23 18.46 -5.87
CA GLU A 376 4.73 19.60 -6.67
C GLU A 376 5.04 20.80 -5.76
N TRP A 377 4.16 21.12 -4.82
CA TRP A 377 4.42 22.16 -3.84
C TRP A 377 5.64 21.82 -2.96
N CYS A 378 5.71 20.59 -2.44
CA CYS A 378 6.83 20.13 -1.61
C CYS A 378 8.17 20.28 -2.34
N VAL A 379 8.26 19.79 -3.57
CA VAL A 379 9.48 19.87 -4.39
C VAL A 379 9.87 21.33 -4.67
N ALA A 380 8.89 22.19 -4.99
CA ALA A 380 9.13 23.61 -5.22
C ALA A 380 9.70 24.32 -3.97
N HIS A 381 9.40 23.82 -2.78
CA HIS A 381 9.88 24.35 -1.50
C HIS A 381 11.03 23.54 -0.87
N GLY A 382 11.61 22.57 -1.63
CA GLY A 382 12.81 21.82 -1.22
C GLY A 382 12.57 20.71 -0.22
N THR A 383 11.36 20.22 -0.10
CA THR A 383 10.94 19.09 0.76
C THR A 383 10.28 17.97 -0.06
N GLN A 384 9.75 16.93 0.58
CA GLN A 384 9.10 15.79 -0.06
C GLN A 384 7.76 15.51 0.62
N LEU A 385 6.76 15.03 -0.13
CA LEU A 385 5.58 14.42 0.44
C LEU A 385 5.89 12.99 0.87
N SER A 386 5.50 12.63 2.07
CA SER A 386 5.49 11.27 2.61
C SER A 386 4.16 10.99 3.29
N GLY A 387 3.94 9.76 3.69
CA GLY A 387 2.73 9.35 4.39
C GLY A 387 2.31 7.95 3.99
N HIS A 388 1.07 7.61 4.28
CA HIS A 388 0.47 6.32 3.93
C HIS A 388 -1.01 6.51 3.57
N LEU A 389 -1.61 5.44 3.01
CA LEU A 389 -3.00 5.42 2.60
C LEU A 389 -3.80 4.47 3.49
N LEU A 390 -5.12 4.65 3.57
CA LEU A 390 -5.98 3.77 4.35
C LEU A 390 -6.17 2.41 3.67
N LEU A 391 -6.04 1.31 4.41
CA LEU A 391 -6.34 -0.07 3.95
C LEU A 391 -5.51 -0.49 2.72
N GLU A 392 -4.25 -0.15 2.70
CA GLU A 392 -3.32 -0.42 1.61
C GLU A 392 -2.96 -1.90 1.43
N GLU A 393 -3.37 -2.80 2.32
CA GLU A 393 -2.98 -4.20 2.29
C GLU A 393 -3.68 -5.03 1.22
N GLN A 394 -4.85 -4.56 0.71
CA GLN A 394 -5.69 -5.34 -0.20
C GLN A 394 -6.24 -4.52 -1.35
N MET A 395 -6.02 -4.97 -2.58
CA MET A 395 -6.46 -4.26 -3.79
C MET A 395 -7.97 -3.98 -3.83
N GLN A 396 -8.78 -4.86 -3.23
CA GLN A 396 -10.23 -4.63 -3.17
C GLN A 396 -10.62 -3.33 -2.47
N TYR A 397 -9.79 -2.86 -1.53
CA TYR A 397 -10.00 -1.59 -0.84
C TYR A 397 -9.36 -0.41 -1.58
N HIS A 398 -8.32 -0.67 -2.38
CA HIS A 398 -7.71 0.38 -3.20
C HIS A 398 -8.76 1.04 -4.10
N VAL A 399 -9.65 0.24 -4.71
CA VAL A 399 -10.67 0.71 -5.63
C VAL A 399 -11.59 1.79 -5.02
N PRO A 400 -12.33 1.54 -3.91
CA PRO A 400 -13.26 2.53 -3.36
C PRO A 400 -12.59 3.64 -2.55
N VAL A 401 -11.37 3.44 -2.06
CA VAL A 401 -10.73 4.38 -1.13
C VAL A 401 -9.95 5.47 -1.87
N TYR A 402 -9.28 5.13 -2.97
CA TYR A 402 -8.47 6.07 -3.75
C TYR A 402 -8.30 5.68 -5.23
N GLY A 403 -9.02 4.67 -5.72
CA GLY A 403 -8.99 4.21 -7.11
C GLY A 403 -7.81 3.31 -7.44
N ASN A 404 -6.57 3.77 -7.28
CA ASN A 404 -5.34 3.03 -7.59
C ASN A 404 -4.20 3.41 -6.63
N TYR A 405 -3.79 2.46 -5.77
CA TYR A 405 -2.74 2.68 -4.77
C TYR A 405 -1.39 3.00 -5.40
N MET A 406 -0.92 2.19 -6.36
CA MET A 406 0.40 2.37 -6.93
C MET A 406 0.51 3.71 -7.66
N GLN A 407 -0.53 4.12 -8.38
CA GLN A 407 -0.59 5.40 -9.06
C GLN A 407 -0.58 6.59 -8.07
N ALA A 408 -1.38 6.52 -6.99
CA ALA A 408 -1.37 7.55 -5.95
C ALA A 408 0.01 7.68 -5.30
N SER A 409 0.58 6.53 -4.89
CA SER A 409 1.89 6.46 -4.21
C SER A 409 3.07 6.89 -5.09
N THR A 410 2.97 6.73 -6.42
CA THR A 410 3.99 7.22 -7.37
C THR A 410 4.16 8.75 -7.32
N ASN A 411 3.12 9.47 -6.89
CA ASN A 411 3.14 10.91 -6.70
C ASN A 411 3.63 11.36 -5.32
N MET A 412 4.10 10.46 -4.49
CA MET A 412 4.81 10.80 -3.24
C MET A 412 6.32 10.83 -3.47
N GLY A 413 7.05 11.62 -2.68
CA GLY A 413 8.51 11.54 -2.63
C GLY A 413 9.00 10.33 -1.83
N TYR A 414 8.29 10.00 -0.75
CA TYR A 414 8.54 8.87 0.13
C TYR A 414 7.23 8.13 0.42
N PRO A 415 6.80 7.17 -0.43
CA PRO A 415 5.60 6.39 -0.16
C PRO A 415 5.75 5.57 1.11
N GLY A 416 4.64 5.24 1.76
CA GLY A 416 4.67 4.51 3.01
C GLY A 416 3.48 3.60 3.23
N PHE A 417 3.50 2.95 4.39
CA PHE A 417 2.43 2.08 4.87
C PHE A 417 2.35 2.12 6.40
N ASP A 418 1.17 1.77 6.94
CA ASP A 418 0.93 1.70 8.37
C ASP A 418 1.02 0.27 8.92
N VAL A 419 1.56 0.13 10.13
CA VAL A 419 1.66 -1.13 10.87
C VAL A 419 0.81 -1.04 12.13
N LEU A 420 -0.48 -1.30 11.98
CA LEU A 420 -1.45 -1.31 13.08
C LEU A 420 -1.23 -2.45 14.08
N ASN A 421 -0.47 -3.48 13.72
CA ASN A 421 -0.24 -4.65 14.57
C ASN A 421 1.25 -4.95 14.71
N VAL A 422 1.80 -4.60 15.86
CA VAL A 422 3.22 -4.82 16.19
C VAL A 422 3.60 -6.29 16.46
N ARG A 423 2.68 -7.25 16.30
CA ARG A 423 2.99 -8.69 16.43
C ARG A 423 3.44 -9.27 15.10
N PRO A 424 4.58 -10.00 15.05
CA PRO A 424 5.14 -10.50 13.80
C PRO A 424 4.21 -11.46 13.03
N GLY A 425 3.46 -12.31 13.71
CA GLY A 425 2.52 -13.24 13.06
C GLY A 425 1.40 -12.52 12.34
N PRO A 426 0.57 -11.71 13.02
CA PRO A 426 -0.45 -10.88 12.37
C PRO A 426 0.09 -9.95 11.29
N TYR A 427 1.28 -9.38 11.45
CA TYR A 427 1.92 -8.60 10.41
C TYR A 427 2.09 -9.42 9.11
N LEU A 428 2.70 -10.61 9.22
CA LEU A 428 2.91 -11.50 8.08
C LEU A 428 1.62 -11.99 7.42
N ASP A 429 0.56 -12.12 8.19
CA ASP A 429 -0.72 -12.64 7.72
C ASP A 429 -1.61 -11.55 7.09
N GLN A 430 -1.41 -10.26 7.41
CA GLN A 430 -2.37 -9.21 7.10
C GLN A 430 -1.75 -7.95 6.47
N MET A 431 -0.50 -7.58 6.78
CA MET A 431 0.05 -6.25 6.45
C MET A 431 1.19 -6.29 5.44
N SER A 432 1.82 -7.43 5.27
CA SER A 432 3.03 -7.60 4.46
C SER A 432 2.84 -7.25 2.97
N THR A 433 1.62 -7.38 2.44
CA THR A 433 1.30 -7.05 1.04
C THR A 433 1.28 -5.53 0.83
N GLY A 434 0.70 -4.75 1.75
CA GLY A 434 0.71 -3.28 1.73
C GLY A 434 2.12 -2.72 1.70
N ALA A 435 2.99 -3.22 2.60
CA ALA A 435 4.40 -2.87 2.61
C ALA A 435 5.09 -3.13 1.26
N LYS A 436 4.73 -4.24 0.59
CA LYS A 436 5.29 -4.56 -0.74
C LYS A 436 4.75 -3.66 -1.84
N TYR A 437 3.51 -3.19 -1.79
CA TYR A 437 3.02 -2.19 -2.74
C TYR A 437 3.82 -0.89 -2.61
N ALA A 438 3.97 -0.36 -1.40
CA ALA A 438 4.74 0.86 -1.15
C ALA A 438 6.20 0.75 -1.61
N SER A 439 6.88 -0.34 -1.23
CA SER A 439 8.27 -0.55 -1.61
C SER A 439 8.46 -0.81 -3.11
N SER A 440 7.50 -1.48 -3.76
CA SER A 440 7.53 -1.67 -5.21
C SER A 440 7.50 -0.35 -5.96
N VAL A 441 6.59 0.55 -5.58
CA VAL A 441 6.54 1.91 -6.15
C VAL A 441 7.88 2.61 -5.95
N ALA A 442 8.38 2.65 -4.71
CA ALA A 442 9.65 3.33 -4.42
C ALA A 442 10.82 2.75 -5.23
N TRP A 443 10.92 1.44 -5.33
CA TRP A 443 12.01 0.79 -6.05
C TRP A 443 11.95 0.98 -7.57
N LEU A 444 10.76 0.86 -8.17
CA LEU A 444 10.57 1.04 -9.62
C LEU A 444 10.85 2.49 -10.05
N HIS A 445 10.60 3.46 -9.17
CA HIS A 445 10.82 4.89 -9.41
C HIS A 445 12.10 5.45 -8.78
N ASN A 446 12.99 4.59 -8.23
CA ASN A 446 14.26 4.96 -7.60
C ASN A 446 14.12 5.97 -6.45
N MET A 447 13.05 5.88 -5.67
CA MET A 447 12.85 6.68 -4.47
C MET A 447 13.70 6.14 -3.32
N GLU A 448 14.27 7.03 -2.50
CA GLU A 448 15.23 6.64 -1.46
C GLU A 448 14.58 6.03 -0.23
N ARG A 449 13.39 6.49 0.11
CA ARG A 449 12.71 6.15 1.37
C ARG A 449 11.38 5.46 1.12
N VAL A 450 11.09 4.49 1.99
CA VAL A 450 9.76 3.91 2.17
C VAL A 450 9.41 4.06 3.64
N MET A 451 8.40 4.85 3.92
CA MET A 451 7.97 5.16 5.28
C MET A 451 7.22 3.98 5.89
N ILE A 452 7.41 3.76 7.18
CA ILE A 452 6.70 2.79 8.00
C ILE A 452 6.11 3.55 9.18
N GLU A 453 4.81 3.71 9.24
CA GLU A 453 4.17 4.09 10.49
C GLU A 453 4.07 2.89 11.41
N ILE A 454 4.34 3.05 12.69
CA ILE A 454 4.12 2.02 13.69
C ILE A 454 3.29 2.56 14.84
N ALA A 455 2.07 2.05 14.99
CA ALA A 455 1.21 2.33 16.12
C ALA A 455 1.42 1.29 17.23
N PRO A 456 1.28 1.68 18.53
CA PRO A 456 1.26 0.71 19.62
C PRO A 456 0.03 -0.20 19.48
N ALA A 457 0.21 -1.50 19.69
CA ALA A 457 -0.91 -2.44 19.66
C ALA A 457 -2.03 -2.01 20.61
N ASN A 458 -3.27 -2.16 20.16
CA ASN A 458 -4.48 -1.77 20.88
C ASN A 458 -4.78 -2.59 22.16
N ASN A 459 -3.81 -3.39 22.66
CA ASN A 459 -3.96 -4.17 23.88
C ASN A 459 -2.91 -3.76 24.93
N PRO A 460 -3.25 -2.88 25.90
CA PRO A 460 -2.33 -2.40 26.92
C PRO A 460 -1.73 -3.49 27.83
N GLU A 461 -2.41 -4.62 28.03
CA GLU A 461 -1.93 -5.70 28.91
C GLU A 461 -0.89 -6.60 28.22
N GLU A 462 -1.07 -6.90 26.93
CA GLU A 462 -0.07 -7.61 26.12
C GLU A 462 1.18 -6.74 25.88
N PHE A 463 0.99 -5.44 25.79
CA PHE A 463 2.03 -4.44 25.60
C PHE A 463 3.00 -4.38 26.78
N ALA A 464 2.52 -4.61 28.00
CA ALA A 464 3.32 -4.43 29.22
C ALA A 464 4.43 -5.48 29.43
N THR A 465 4.35 -6.66 28.80
CA THR A 465 5.25 -7.78 29.13
C THR A 465 6.21 -8.23 28.02
N ASN A 466 5.87 -8.05 26.74
CA ASN A 466 6.68 -8.53 25.61
C ASN A 466 6.73 -7.55 24.42
N HIS A 467 6.32 -6.32 24.60
CA HIS A 467 6.10 -5.39 23.50
C HIS A 467 7.34 -5.06 22.66
N LEU A 468 8.52 -4.91 23.30
CA LEU A 468 9.76 -4.67 22.55
C LEU A 468 10.08 -5.83 21.61
N ASP A 469 10.00 -7.05 22.12
CA ASP A 469 10.31 -8.25 21.32
C ASP A 469 9.36 -8.40 20.12
N TYR A 470 8.08 -8.13 20.31
CA TYR A 470 7.09 -8.12 19.25
C TYR A 470 7.32 -6.99 18.25
N ALA A 471 7.57 -5.77 18.71
CA ALA A 471 7.83 -4.63 17.84
C ALA A 471 9.09 -4.83 17.00
N LEU A 472 10.17 -5.34 17.57
CA LEU A 472 11.38 -5.70 16.79
C LEU A 472 11.07 -6.78 15.75
N GLY A 473 10.21 -7.74 16.08
CA GLY A 473 9.78 -8.77 15.14
C GLY A 473 8.94 -8.21 13.99
N ALA A 474 7.96 -7.34 14.25
CA ALA A 474 7.18 -6.69 13.20
C ALA A 474 8.09 -5.83 12.30
N MET A 475 8.97 -5.02 12.91
CA MET A 475 9.92 -4.19 12.15
C MET A 475 10.89 -5.03 11.32
N THR A 476 11.30 -6.21 11.78
CA THR A 476 12.09 -7.14 10.95
C THR A 476 11.42 -7.37 9.59
N PHE A 477 10.12 -7.67 9.59
CA PHE A 477 9.39 -7.95 8.35
C PHE A 477 9.01 -6.69 7.59
N SER A 478 8.72 -5.58 8.24
CA SER A 478 8.49 -4.30 7.57
C SER A 478 9.73 -3.87 6.76
N TYR A 479 10.93 -4.04 7.33
CA TYR A 479 12.18 -3.81 6.60
C TYR A 479 12.48 -4.87 5.54
N PHE A 480 12.14 -6.14 5.79
CA PHE A 480 12.25 -7.19 4.78
C PHE A 480 11.35 -6.91 3.57
N ASP A 481 10.16 -6.37 3.80
CA ASP A 481 9.22 -5.98 2.77
C ASP A 481 9.58 -4.67 2.07
N GLY A 482 10.67 -4.01 2.47
CA GLY A 482 11.27 -2.88 1.77
C GLY A 482 11.13 -1.53 2.46
N GLY A 483 10.39 -1.44 3.58
CA GLY A 483 10.36 -0.24 4.41
C GLY A 483 11.76 0.09 4.96
N ASN A 484 12.09 1.37 5.09
CA ASN A 484 13.43 1.78 5.54
C ASN A 484 13.49 3.08 6.35
N GLN A 485 12.34 3.73 6.59
CA GLN A 485 12.21 4.90 7.44
C GLN A 485 11.01 4.76 8.35
N ILE A 486 11.21 4.77 9.67
CA ILE A 486 10.12 4.63 10.63
C ILE A 486 9.63 5.98 11.12
N THR A 487 8.31 6.16 11.14
CA THR A 487 7.59 7.13 11.97
C THR A 487 6.85 6.37 13.08
N SER A 488 6.96 6.80 14.33
CA SER A 488 6.62 5.92 15.44
C SER A 488 5.80 6.59 16.54
N TYR A 489 4.65 6.01 16.83
CA TYR A 489 3.97 6.17 18.12
C TYR A 489 4.54 5.25 19.21
N TYR A 490 5.38 4.28 18.83
CA TYR A 490 5.99 3.35 19.76
C TYR A 490 6.94 4.06 20.72
N SER A 491 7.00 3.66 21.97
CA SER A 491 7.84 4.20 23.04
C SER A 491 7.39 5.50 23.69
N GLN A 492 6.35 6.15 23.25
CA GLN A 492 5.94 7.41 23.87
C GLN A 492 5.37 7.26 25.27
N SER A 493 4.63 6.19 25.49
CA SER A 493 3.99 5.89 26.77
C SER A 493 4.81 4.97 27.65
N SER A 494 5.80 4.27 27.10
CA SER A 494 6.73 3.53 27.93
C SER A 494 7.68 4.53 28.60
N SER A 495 7.48 4.78 29.83
CA SER A 495 8.33 5.60 30.70
C SER A 495 9.78 5.08 30.82
N ASP A 496 10.19 4.09 30.03
CA ASP A 496 11.53 3.52 30.07
C ASP A 496 12.34 3.93 28.83
N PRO A 497 13.24 4.93 28.97
CA PRO A 497 14.13 5.35 27.88
C PRO A 497 15.02 4.22 27.32
N VAL A 498 15.29 3.19 28.13
CA VAL A 498 16.13 2.06 27.71
C VAL A 498 15.43 1.24 26.63
N VAL A 499 14.13 1.01 26.78
CA VAL A 499 13.33 0.28 25.79
C VAL A 499 13.23 1.04 24.47
N GLY A 500 12.92 2.34 24.55
CA GLY A 500 12.85 3.21 23.35
C GLY A 500 14.19 3.27 22.63
N LYS A 501 15.29 3.40 23.37
CA LYS A 501 16.62 3.42 22.78
C LYS A 501 16.98 2.10 22.10
N ALA A 502 16.67 0.95 22.73
CA ALA A 502 16.92 -0.37 22.15
C ALA A 502 16.13 -0.58 20.85
N PHE A 503 14.87 -0.14 20.79
CA PHE A 503 14.07 -0.13 19.57
C PHE A 503 14.72 0.73 18.49
N ASN A 504 15.04 1.98 18.79
CA ASN A 504 15.62 2.94 17.85
C ASN A 504 17.02 2.53 17.36
N GLU A 505 17.82 1.85 18.17
CA GLU A 505 19.10 1.28 17.74
C GLU A 505 18.91 0.12 16.78
N TYR A 506 17.97 -0.79 17.07
CA TYR A 506 17.68 -1.91 16.16
C TYR A 506 17.22 -1.43 14.78
N VAL A 507 16.20 -0.57 14.72
CA VAL A 507 15.69 -0.04 13.45
C VAL A 507 16.71 0.83 12.74
N GLY A 508 17.55 1.56 13.49
CA GLY A 508 18.65 2.33 12.93
C GLY A 508 19.70 1.45 12.24
N ARG A 509 20.02 0.27 12.82
CA ARG A 509 20.92 -0.72 12.20
C ARG A 509 20.29 -1.32 10.95
N MET A 510 18.99 -1.63 10.99
CA MET A 510 18.25 -2.07 9.81
C MET A 510 18.31 -1.01 8.70
N GLY A 511 17.97 0.25 9.01
CA GLY A 511 18.01 1.36 8.07
C GLY A 511 19.40 1.61 7.50
N SER A 512 20.47 1.48 8.31
CA SER A 512 21.84 1.66 7.84
C SER A 512 22.25 0.62 6.78
N MET A 513 21.62 -0.54 6.78
CA MET A 513 21.84 -1.57 5.77
C MET A 513 20.97 -1.37 4.53
N THR A 514 19.70 -0.97 4.69
CA THR A 514 18.70 -0.95 3.61
C THR A 514 18.59 0.39 2.88
N VAL A 515 18.80 1.54 3.55
CA VAL A 515 18.79 2.85 2.89
C VAL A 515 19.92 2.95 1.87
N GLY A 516 19.58 3.30 0.64
CA GLY A 516 20.51 3.35 -0.49
C GLY A 516 20.98 1.99 -0.98
N ALA A 517 20.38 0.89 -0.52
CA ALA A 517 20.57 -0.44 -1.08
C ALA A 517 19.54 -0.73 -2.16
N GLN A 518 19.96 -1.36 -3.24
CA GLN A 518 19.10 -1.82 -4.33
C GLN A 518 18.66 -3.25 -4.08
N ASN A 519 17.35 -3.51 -4.12
CA ASN A 519 16.82 -4.88 -4.17
C ASN A 519 17.10 -5.51 -5.54
N LEU A 520 17.45 -6.78 -5.57
CA LEU A 520 17.85 -7.51 -6.79
C LEU A 520 16.84 -8.60 -7.19
N SER A 521 15.57 -8.47 -6.80
CA SER A 521 14.52 -9.42 -7.16
C SER A 521 14.31 -9.48 -8.67
N GLN A 522 14.13 -10.69 -9.20
CA GLN A 522 13.94 -10.95 -10.63
C GLN A 522 12.52 -11.39 -10.97
N ILE A 523 11.63 -11.42 -9.99
CA ILE A 523 10.22 -11.79 -10.13
C ILE A 523 9.36 -10.56 -10.00
N ALA A 524 8.53 -10.32 -11.03
CA ALA A 524 7.45 -9.33 -10.95
C ALA A 524 6.11 -10.03 -10.76
N VAL A 525 5.23 -9.44 -9.95
CA VAL A 525 3.83 -9.83 -9.79
C VAL A 525 2.96 -8.69 -10.30
N TYR A 526 2.19 -8.94 -11.35
CA TYR A 526 1.36 -7.91 -11.97
C TYR A 526 0.23 -7.47 -11.02
N TYR A 527 0.09 -6.15 -10.87
CA TYR A 527 -0.93 -5.49 -10.04
C TYR A 527 -2.21 -5.32 -10.85
N ALA A 528 -3.10 -6.33 -10.82
CA ALA A 528 -4.29 -6.43 -11.67
C ALA A 528 -5.45 -5.54 -11.17
N ILE A 529 -5.20 -4.25 -10.92
CA ILE A 529 -6.20 -3.34 -10.33
C ILE A 529 -7.42 -3.13 -11.20
N ASP A 530 -7.28 -3.11 -12.53
CA ASP A 530 -8.38 -2.96 -13.46
C ASP A 530 -9.37 -4.13 -13.37
N THR A 531 -8.85 -5.35 -13.20
CA THR A 531 -9.68 -6.53 -12.96
C THR A 531 -10.44 -6.40 -11.64
N VAL A 532 -9.75 -5.99 -10.56
CA VAL A 532 -10.38 -5.81 -9.25
C VAL A 532 -11.44 -4.71 -9.30
N ALA A 533 -11.16 -3.60 -9.98
CA ALA A 533 -12.13 -2.52 -10.18
C ALA A 533 -13.34 -2.99 -11.01
N GLY A 534 -13.11 -3.80 -12.07
CA GLY A 534 -14.18 -4.41 -12.85
C GLY A 534 -15.05 -5.40 -12.06
N GLU A 535 -14.48 -6.11 -11.10
CA GLU A 535 -15.19 -7.05 -10.22
C GLU A 535 -15.81 -6.38 -8.97
N TYR A 536 -15.40 -5.15 -8.63
CA TYR A 536 -15.86 -4.47 -7.42
C TYR A 536 -17.31 -4.01 -7.54
N GLU A 537 -18.23 -4.64 -6.82
CA GLU A 537 -19.61 -4.18 -6.69
C GLU A 537 -19.78 -3.32 -5.44
N THR A 538 -20.43 -2.16 -5.60
CA THR A 538 -20.65 -1.22 -4.50
C THR A 538 -21.62 -1.81 -3.47
N PRO A 539 -21.23 -1.92 -2.18
CA PRO A 539 -22.08 -2.52 -1.15
C PRO A 539 -23.39 -1.77 -0.92
N GLU A 540 -24.50 -2.48 -0.85
CA GLU A 540 -25.82 -1.90 -0.54
C GLU A 540 -25.87 -1.19 0.83
N THR A 541 -24.99 -1.56 1.76
CA THR A 541 -25.00 -1.08 3.14
C THR A 541 -24.02 0.04 3.43
N GLN A 542 -23.35 0.57 2.43
CA GLN A 542 -22.27 1.56 2.59
C GLN A 542 -21.20 1.13 3.61
N ASN A 543 -20.97 -0.14 3.77
CA ASN A 543 -19.95 -0.69 4.65
C ASN A 543 -18.84 -1.28 3.79
N LEU A 544 -17.66 -0.68 3.84
CA LEU A 544 -16.49 -1.09 3.06
C LEU A 544 -16.14 -2.58 3.28
N TYR A 545 -16.27 -3.08 4.49
CA TYR A 545 -15.97 -4.47 4.83
C TYR A 545 -16.96 -5.50 4.27
N ASN A 546 -18.05 -5.06 3.65
CA ASN A 546 -18.96 -5.92 2.91
C ASN A 546 -18.58 -6.02 1.41
N ALA A 547 -17.34 -5.75 1.08
CA ALA A 547 -16.84 -5.81 -0.28
C ALA A 547 -17.13 -7.14 -0.98
N ASP A 548 -17.23 -7.08 -2.29
CA ASP A 548 -17.61 -8.21 -3.14
C ASP A 548 -16.62 -9.39 -3.00
N LYS A 549 -17.17 -10.57 -3.06
CA LYS A 549 -16.38 -11.81 -3.02
C LYS A 549 -15.46 -11.97 -4.21
N ASN A 550 -15.86 -11.48 -5.39
CA ASN A 550 -15.07 -11.61 -6.63
C ASN A 550 -13.81 -10.76 -6.56
N ALA A 551 -13.90 -9.51 -6.08
CA ALA A 551 -12.75 -8.64 -5.85
C ALA A 551 -11.76 -9.27 -4.84
N GLN A 552 -12.26 -9.94 -3.78
CA GLN A 552 -11.43 -10.63 -2.79
C GLN A 552 -10.66 -11.84 -3.33
N GLU A 553 -11.09 -12.46 -4.43
CA GLU A 553 -10.41 -13.64 -4.97
C GLU A 553 -8.99 -13.30 -5.46
N ASN A 554 -8.79 -12.09 -6.03
CA ASN A 554 -7.46 -11.63 -6.45
C ASN A 554 -6.53 -11.45 -5.26
N ASP A 555 -6.99 -10.79 -4.18
CA ASP A 555 -6.19 -10.62 -2.95
C ASP A 555 -5.76 -11.97 -2.38
N LYS A 556 -6.69 -12.94 -2.26
CA LYS A 556 -6.39 -14.29 -1.79
C LYS A 556 -5.38 -15.03 -2.68
N LEU A 557 -5.43 -14.85 -3.99
CA LEU A 557 -4.48 -15.46 -4.91
C LEU A 557 -3.10 -14.83 -4.77
N ILE A 558 -3.03 -13.50 -4.68
CA ILE A 558 -1.78 -12.76 -4.46
C ILE A 558 -1.14 -13.18 -3.15
N ASP A 559 -1.87 -13.23 -2.05
CA ASP A 559 -1.35 -13.65 -0.75
C ASP A 559 -0.74 -15.05 -0.79
N LYS A 560 -1.40 -15.99 -1.48
CA LYS A 560 -0.87 -17.35 -1.66
C LYS A 560 0.40 -17.37 -2.49
N LEU A 561 0.44 -16.64 -3.61
CA LEU A 561 1.58 -16.58 -4.52
C LEU A 561 2.79 -15.97 -3.79
N THR A 562 2.62 -14.80 -3.21
CA THR A 562 3.69 -14.04 -2.58
C THR A 562 4.23 -14.72 -1.33
N THR A 563 3.35 -15.31 -0.51
CA THR A 563 3.75 -16.13 0.63
C THR A 563 4.58 -17.34 0.19
N GLN A 564 4.21 -18.02 -0.90
CA GLN A 564 4.97 -19.19 -1.37
C GLN A 564 6.32 -18.80 -1.98
N ILE A 565 6.37 -17.72 -2.75
CA ILE A 565 7.63 -17.19 -3.29
C ILE A 565 8.64 -16.95 -2.17
N ARG A 566 8.22 -16.31 -1.07
CA ARG A 566 9.07 -16.07 0.10
C ARG A 566 9.50 -17.37 0.80
N ARG A 567 8.60 -18.34 0.92
CA ARG A 567 8.89 -19.65 1.51
C ARG A 567 9.90 -20.45 0.71
N ASP A 568 9.96 -20.20 -0.60
CA ASP A 568 10.94 -20.80 -1.50
C ASP A 568 12.29 -20.04 -1.52
N GLY A 569 12.46 -19.06 -0.64
CA GLY A 569 13.68 -18.26 -0.49
C GLY A 569 13.89 -17.27 -1.64
N LEU A 570 12.81 -16.79 -2.23
CA LEU A 570 12.79 -15.80 -3.30
C LEU A 570 12.07 -14.53 -2.83
N ASP A 571 12.28 -13.43 -3.54
CA ASP A 571 11.58 -12.18 -3.34
C ASP A 571 10.97 -11.67 -4.65
N TYR A 572 10.07 -10.68 -4.58
CA TYR A 572 9.30 -10.18 -5.71
C TYR A 572 9.05 -8.68 -5.61
N VAL A 573 8.64 -8.09 -6.72
CA VAL A 573 8.21 -6.69 -6.85
C VAL A 573 6.85 -6.67 -7.53
N PHE A 574 5.91 -5.83 -7.07
CA PHE A 574 4.68 -5.59 -7.81
C PHE A 574 4.95 -4.70 -9.02
N LEU A 575 4.21 -4.94 -10.10
CA LEU A 575 4.37 -4.25 -11.37
C LEU A 575 3.01 -3.79 -11.88
N ASP A 576 2.78 -2.49 -11.91
CA ASP A 576 1.57 -1.87 -12.46
C ASP A 576 1.64 -1.69 -14.00
N ASP A 577 0.52 -1.30 -14.61
CA ASP A 577 0.44 -1.08 -16.05
C ASP A 577 1.44 -0.03 -16.54
N ALA A 578 1.56 1.08 -15.86
CA ALA A 578 2.47 2.17 -16.25
C ALA A 578 3.94 1.70 -16.27
N SER A 579 4.37 0.97 -15.23
CA SER A 579 5.72 0.42 -15.15
C SER A 579 5.94 -0.71 -16.16
N LEU A 580 4.96 -1.57 -16.39
CA LEU A 580 5.02 -2.64 -17.40
C LEU A 580 5.18 -2.04 -18.82
N GLN A 581 4.32 -1.09 -19.17
CA GLN A 581 4.29 -0.45 -20.49
C GLN A 581 5.51 0.45 -20.73
N GLY A 582 6.00 1.14 -19.69
CA GLY A 582 7.21 1.98 -19.74
C GLY A 582 8.53 1.20 -19.74
N GLY A 583 8.49 -0.11 -19.48
CA GLY A 583 9.66 -0.95 -19.38
C GLY A 583 10.32 -1.28 -20.73
N THR A 584 11.59 -1.65 -20.68
CA THR A 584 12.36 -2.08 -21.88
C THR A 584 12.40 -3.59 -21.99
N VAL A 585 11.85 -4.13 -23.08
CA VAL A 585 11.82 -5.56 -23.37
C VAL A 585 13.14 -6.02 -24.01
N SER A 586 13.72 -7.12 -23.54
CA SER A 586 14.90 -7.77 -24.11
C SER A 586 14.86 -9.28 -23.83
N SER A 587 15.76 -10.05 -24.46
CA SER A 587 15.95 -11.47 -24.15
C SER A 587 16.45 -11.74 -22.72
N LYS A 588 16.91 -10.70 -22.01
CA LYS A 588 17.30 -10.79 -20.59
C LYS A 588 16.13 -10.60 -19.62
N GLY A 589 15.03 -10.03 -20.08
CA GLY A 589 13.86 -9.71 -19.25
C GLY A 589 13.23 -8.37 -19.58
N LEU A 590 12.31 -7.94 -18.70
CA LEU A 590 11.74 -6.60 -18.66
C LEU A 590 12.60 -5.73 -17.75
N THR A 591 13.16 -4.65 -18.27
CA THR A 591 13.92 -3.68 -17.46
C THR A 591 13.03 -2.49 -17.11
N VAL A 592 12.83 -2.24 -15.81
CA VAL A 592 12.11 -1.09 -15.25
C VAL A 592 12.96 -0.49 -14.14
N GLY A 593 13.30 0.78 -14.23
CA GLY A 593 14.25 1.40 -13.31
C GLY A 593 15.56 0.60 -13.24
N ASN A 594 15.95 0.16 -12.07
CA ASN A 594 17.14 -0.65 -11.83
C ASN A 594 16.88 -2.17 -11.84
N PHE A 595 15.66 -2.61 -12.12
CA PHE A 595 15.28 -4.01 -12.13
C PHE A 595 15.36 -4.62 -13.55
N THR A 596 15.68 -5.90 -13.61
CA THR A 596 15.48 -6.73 -14.80
C THR A 596 14.72 -7.99 -14.38
N PHE A 597 13.43 -8.02 -14.69
CA PHE A 597 12.55 -9.13 -14.35
C PHE A 597 12.65 -10.24 -15.39
N THR A 598 13.06 -11.43 -14.97
CA THR A 598 13.16 -12.63 -15.81
C THR A 598 11.93 -13.52 -15.71
N THR A 599 11.10 -13.31 -14.69
CA THR A 599 9.81 -13.99 -14.49
C THR A 599 8.74 -12.96 -14.15
N ILE A 600 7.59 -13.02 -14.84
CA ILE A 600 6.44 -12.18 -14.61
C ILE A 600 5.23 -13.08 -14.35
N LEU A 601 4.65 -12.96 -13.16
CA LEU A 601 3.39 -13.60 -12.77
C LEU A 601 2.23 -12.64 -13.04
N VAL A 602 1.21 -13.12 -13.75
CA VAL A 602 -0.01 -12.36 -14.08
C VAL A 602 -1.21 -13.04 -13.40
N PRO A 603 -1.52 -12.70 -12.13
CA PRO A 603 -2.53 -13.38 -11.34
C PRO A 603 -3.93 -12.92 -11.72
N LYS A 604 -4.77 -13.82 -12.25
CA LYS A 604 -6.21 -13.63 -12.56
C LYS A 604 -6.54 -12.22 -13.11
N ALA A 605 -5.76 -11.76 -14.09
CA ALA A 605 -5.96 -10.46 -14.75
C ALA A 605 -6.96 -10.61 -15.90
N THR A 606 -8.26 -10.73 -15.59
CA THR A 606 -9.31 -10.98 -16.57
C THR A 606 -9.67 -9.76 -17.39
N LEU A 607 -9.54 -8.56 -16.81
CA LEU A 607 -9.67 -7.27 -17.49
C LEU A 607 -8.30 -6.60 -17.55
N MET A 608 -7.87 -6.18 -18.74
CA MET A 608 -6.51 -5.69 -18.96
C MET A 608 -6.45 -4.65 -20.09
N GLU A 609 -5.53 -3.70 -20.00
CA GLU A 609 -5.17 -2.82 -21.09
C GLU A 609 -4.45 -3.58 -22.21
N ILE A 610 -4.75 -3.23 -23.46
CA ILE A 610 -4.15 -3.90 -24.62
C ILE A 610 -2.64 -3.64 -24.69
N GLU A 611 -2.18 -2.46 -24.30
CA GLU A 611 -0.77 -2.08 -24.26
C GLU A 611 0.02 -3.00 -23.34
N SER A 612 -0.51 -3.31 -22.16
CA SER A 612 0.09 -4.27 -21.22
C SER A 612 0.17 -5.67 -21.81
N MET A 613 -0.91 -6.13 -22.47
CA MET A 613 -0.90 -7.43 -23.14
C MET A 613 0.10 -7.49 -24.30
N ARG A 614 0.28 -6.40 -25.06
CA ARG A 614 1.31 -6.30 -26.12
C ARG A 614 2.73 -6.41 -25.57
N VAL A 615 3.00 -5.78 -24.42
CA VAL A 615 4.31 -5.92 -23.74
C VAL A 615 4.52 -7.35 -23.27
N LEU A 616 3.50 -7.99 -22.68
CA LEU A 616 3.57 -9.40 -22.29
C LEU A 616 3.80 -10.33 -23.50
N ASP A 617 3.16 -10.06 -24.65
CA ASP A 617 3.40 -10.76 -25.91
C ASP A 617 4.87 -10.63 -26.34
N ALA A 618 5.39 -9.40 -26.38
CA ALA A 618 6.78 -9.13 -26.76
C ALA A 618 7.79 -9.82 -25.81
N LEU A 619 7.50 -9.86 -24.52
CA LEU A 619 8.34 -10.57 -23.52
C LEU A 619 8.36 -12.09 -23.78
N ILE A 620 7.19 -12.68 -24.06
CA ILE A 620 7.10 -14.11 -24.39
C ILE A 620 7.88 -14.43 -25.67
N GLU A 621 7.75 -13.60 -26.70
CA GLU A 621 8.50 -13.75 -27.95
C GLU A 621 10.02 -13.58 -27.75
N ALA A 622 10.43 -12.74 -26.79
CA ALA A 622 11.83 -12.59 -26.40
C ALA A 622 12.36 -13.75 -25.53
N GLY A 623 11.52 -14.70 -25.13
CA GLY A 623 11.87 -15.87 -24.32
C GLY A 623 11.78 -15.66 -22.81
N VAL A 624 11.21 -14.54 -22.36
CA VAL A 624 10.99 -14.24 -20.94
C VAL A 624 9.90 -15.16 -20.36
N ASN A 625 10.06 -15.54 -19.11
CA ASN A 625 9.12 -16.42 -18.42
C ASN A 625 7.88 -15.64 -17.93
N VAL A 626 6.86 -15.51 -18.76
CA VAL A 626 5.55 -14.95 -18.39
C VAL A 626 4.58 -16.08 -18.06
N ILE A 627 3.93 -16.00 -16.90
CA ILE A 627 3.04 -17.03 -16.35
C ILE A 627 1.70 -16.40 -16.02
N PHE A 628 0.65 -16.78 -16.75
CA PHE A 628 -0.73 -16.42 -16.39
C PHE A 628 -1.24 -17.40 -15.34
N VAL A 629 -1.91 -16.89 -14.30
CA VAL A 629 -2.35 -17.71 -13.17
C VAL A 629 -3.87 -17.70 -13.04
N GLU A 630 -4.46 -18.88 -12.98
CA GLU A 630 -5.87 -19.20 -12.89
C GLU A 630 -6.70 -18.82 -14.13
N GLU A 631 -6.62 -17.58 -14.63
CA GLU A 631 -7.40 -17.11 -15.80
C GLU A 631 -6.54 -16.27 -16.76
N MET A 632 -6.87 -16.32 -18.05
CA MET A 632 -6.31 -15.45 -19.08
C MET A 632 -7.10 -14.14 -19.19
N PRO A 633 -6.49 -13.04 -19.65
CA PRO A 633 -7.22 -11.82 -20.01
C PRO A 633 -8.32 -12.10 -21.04
N SER A 634 -9.52 -11.61 -20.78
CA SER A 634 -10.70 -11.89 -21.60
C SER A 634 -11.56 -10.65 -21.89
N VAL A 635 -11.39 -9.58 -21.11
CA VAL A 635 -12.08 -8.30 -21.29
C VAL A 635 -11.04 -7.21 -21.50
N ALA A 636 -11.08 -6.54 -22.67
CA ALA A 636 -10.23 -5.40 -22.91
C ALA A 636 -10.73 -4.16 -22.17
N PHE A 637 -9.81 -3.37 -21.61
CA PHE A 637 -10.13 -2.12 -20.92
C PHE A 637 -10.87 -1.13 -21.83
N LEU A 638 -10.49 -1.03 -23.13
CA LEU A 638 -11.23 -0.32 -24.15
C LEU A 638 -11.91 -1.33 -25.11
N GLU A 639 -13.19 -1.13 -25.40
CA GLU A 639 -13.96 -2.06 -26.23
C GLU A 639 -13.37 -2.25 -27.63
N LYS A 640 -12.80 -1.21 -28.22
CA LYS A 640 -12.16 -1.26 -29.54
C LYS A 640 -11.03 -2.28 -29.64
N ASP A 641 -10.42 -2.63 -28.53
CA ASP A 641 -9.24 -3.50 -28.43
C ASP A 641 -9.60 -4.96 -28.10
N GLN A 642 -10.89 -5.26 -27.91
CA GLN A 642 -11.38 -6.58 -27.50
C GLN A 642 -10.90 -7.73 -28.40
N ALA A 643 -11.02 -7.57 -29.74
CA ALA A 643 -10.64 -8.62 -30.66
C ALA A 643 -9.13 -8.91 -30.67
N GLU A 644 -8.30 -7.89 -30.44
CA GLU A 644 -6.85 -8.06 -30.37
C GLU A 644 -6.47 -8.75 -29.04
N LEU A 645 -7.05 -8.33 -27.91
CA LEU A 645 -6.83 -8.98 -26.62
C LEU A 645 -7.18 -10.48 -26.67
N GLU A 646 -8.34 -10.83 -27.24
CA GLU A 646 -8.76 -12.23 -27.41
C GLU A 646 -7.77 -13.03 -28.26
N ALA A 647 -7.25 -12.44 -29.34
CA ALA A 647 -6.27 -13.08 -30.21
C ALA A 647 -4.94 -13.34 -29.49
N LEU A 648 -4.43 -12.36 -28.73
CA LEU A 648 -3.20 -12.49 -27.95
C LEU A 648 -3.35 -13.49 -26.78
N SER A 649 -4.48 -13.46 -26.10
CA SER A 649 -4.80 -14.42 -25.03
C SER A 649 -4.88 -15.86 -25.58
N ALA A 650 -5.50 -16.06 -26.73
CA ALA A 650 -5.55 -17.36 -27.38
C ALA A 650 -4.15 -17.84 -27.83
N LYS A 651 -3.33 -16.94 -28.39
CA LYS A 651 -1.93 -17.20 -28.79
C LYS A 651 -1.11 -17.74 -27.61
N HIS A 652 -1.29 -17.18 -26.42
CA HIS A 652 -0.50 -17.51 -25.24
C HIS A 652 -1.22 -18.40 -24.23
N SER A 653 -2.31 -19.04 -24.60
CA SER A 653 -3.09 -19.93 -23.71
C SER A 653 -2.28 -21.08 -23.10
N SER A 654 -1.20 -21.51 -23.75
CA SER A 654 -0.27 -22.52 -23.19
C SER A 654 0.57 -22.04 -22.02
N ARG A 655 0.60 -20.73 -21.75
CA ARG A 655 1.27 -20.12 -20.59
C ARG A 655 0.36 -20.02 -19.36
N LEU A 656 -0.87 -20.48 -19.47
CA LEU A 656 -1.83 -20.48 -18.36
C LEU A 656 -1.55 -21.65 -17.41
N CYS A 657 -1.28 -21.33 -16.17
CA CYS A 657 -1.28 -22.24 -15.03
C CYS A 657 -2.64 -22.16 -14.33
N ALA A 658 -3.54 -23.10 -14.63
CA ALA A 658 -4.89 -23.11 -14.05
C ALA A 658 -4.93 -23.37 -12.54
N LYS A 659 -3.78 -23.67 -11.94
CA LYS A 659 -3.64 -23.88 -10.50
C LYS A 659 -2.45 -23.09 -9.97
N PHE A 660 -2.61 -22.53 -8.80
CA PHE A 660 -1.57 -21.88 -8.04
C PHE A 660 -0.26 -22.71 -7.96
N SER A 661 -0.36 -24.03 -7.65
CA SER A 661 0.83 -24.91 -7.51
C SER A 661 1.63 -25.03 -8.78
N ASP A 662 0.95 -25.00 -9.93
CA ASP A 662 1.59 -25.13 -11.24
C ASP A 662 2.33 -23.83 -11.59
N ALA A 663 1.77 -22.68 -11.23
CA ALA A 663 2.39 -21.36 -11.38
C ALA A 663 3.69 -21.26 -10.55
N ILE A 664 3.67 -21.67 -9.30
CA ILE A 664 4.88 -21.69 -8.46
C ILE A 664 5.94 -22.63 -9.06
N SER A 665 5.55 -23.80 -9.53
CA SER A 665 6.48 -24.75 -10.16
C SER A 665 7.07 -24.23 -11.49
N ALA A 666 6.40 -23.30 -12.16
CA ALA A 666 6.85 -22.68 -13.40
C ALA A 666 7.84 -21.52 -13.18
N ILE A 667 8.05 -21.08 -11.94
CA ILE A 667 9.08 -20.07 -11.62
C ILE A 667 10.46 -20.69 -11.82
N THR A 668 11.26 -20.11 -12.70
CA THR A 668 12.62 -20.60 -13.03
C THR A 668 13.72 -19.92 -12.22
N VAL A 669 13.43 -18.77 -11.62
CA VAL A 669 14.37 -18.04 -10.75
C VAL A 669 14.74 -18.90 -9.55
N LYS A 670 16.03 -18.88 -9.20
CA LYS A 670 16.55 -19.56 -8.01
C LYS A 670 17.32 -18.59 -7.14
N SER A 671 17.25 -18.79 -5.83
CA SER A 671 18.08 -18.02 -4.91
C SER A 671 19.56 -18.36 -5.13
N GLU A 672 20.39 -17.32 -5.27
CA GLU A 672 21.84 -17.48 -5.35
C GLU A 672 22.43 -17.92 -3.99
N LEU A 673 21.83 -17.48 -2.89
CA LEU A 673 22.19 -17.94 -1.55
C LEU A 673 21.34 -19.15 -1.18
N THR A 674 21.99 -20.28 -1.01
CA THR A 674 21.34 -21.48 -0.48
C THR A 674 21.38 -21.45 1.05
N VAL A 675 20.21 -21.52 1.69
CA VAL A 675 20.06 -21.58 3.15
C VAL A 675 19.48 -22.92 3.54
N LYS A 676 20.31 -23.80 4.17
CA LYS A 676 19.83 -25.07 4.72
C LYS A 676 19.56 -24.93 6.20
N THR A 677 18.38 -25.36 6.62
CA THR A 677 17.94 -25.36 8.02
C THR A 677 16.85 -26.40 8.24
N VAL A 678 16.70 -26.86 9.47
CA VAL A 678 15.55 -27.71 9.87
C VAL A 678 14.28 -26.90 10.07
N ARG A 679 14.36 -25.56 10.05
CA ARG A 679 13.21 -24.66 10.16
C ARG A 679 12.68 -24.33 8.78
N LYS A 680 11.37 -24.34 8.63
CA LYS A 680 10.69 -23.76 7.49
C LYS A 680 10.58 -22.24 7.73
N TYR A 681 10.55 -21.46 6.64
CA TYR A 681 10.23 -20.02 6.69
C TYR A 681 11.42 -19.13 7.11
N ILE A 682 12.60 -19.40 6.57
CA ILE A 682 13.64 -18.38 6.46
C ILE A 682 13.46 -17.68 5.12
N TYR A 683 13.06 -16.42 5.17
CA TYR A 683 12.90 -15.59 3.99
C TYR A 683 14.26 -15.03 3.57
N VAL A 684 14.49 -14.89 2.27
CA VAL A 684 15.76 -14.43 1.69
C VAL A 684 15.45 -13.38 0.62
N SER A 685 16.03 -12.20 0.75
CA SER A 685 15.93 -11.16 -0.26
C SER A 685 17.33 -10.68 -0.66
N PRO A 686 17.68 -10.65 -1.96
CA PRO A 686 18.98 -10.22 -2.44
C PRO A 686 19.06 -8.70 -2.57
N TYR A 687 20.18 -8.12 -2.14
CA TYR A 687 20.44 -6.68 -2.20
C TYR A 687 21.86 -6.39 -2.68
N GLU A 688 22.06 -5.19 -3.20
CA GLU A 688 23.36 -4.60 -3.46
C GLU A 688 23.47 -3.20 -2.87
N LYS A 689 24.61 -2.87 -2.28
CA LYS A 689 24.93 -1.53 -1.81
C LYS A 689 26.39 -1.21 -2.08
N ASN A 690 26.66 -0.11 -2.78
CA ASN A 690 28.00 0.30 -3.17
C ASN A 690 28.78 -0.79 -3.96
N GLY A 691 28.09 -1.57 -4.80
CA GLY A 691 28.67 -2.67 -5.55
C GLY A 691 28.92 -3.97 -4.74
N VAL A 692 28.53 -3.98 -3.47
CA VAL A 692 28.63 -5.16 -2.59
C VAL A 692 27.30 -5.87 -2.52
N LYS A 693 27.25 -7.11 -2.98
CA LYS A 693 26.07 -7.99 -2.89
C LYS A 693 25.94 -8.56 -1.49
N PHE A 694 24.75 -8.54 -0.94
CA PHE A 694 24.40 -9.15 0.33
C PHE A 694 22.95 -9.66 0.33
N PHE A 695 22.58 -10.42 1.34
CA PHE A 695 21.25 -11.00 1.48
C PHE A 695 20.64 -10.59 2.81
N PHE A 696 19.40 -10.15 2.77
CA PHE A 696 18.60 -9.93 3.94
C PHE A 696 17.88 -11.24 4.27
N LEU A 697 18.17 -11.85 5.42
CA LEU A 697 17.52 -13.03 5.93
C LEU A 697 16.57 -12.63 7.06
N ALA A 698 15.33 -13.15 7.03
CA ALA A 698 14.34 -12.98 8.10
C ALA A 698 13.79 -14.34 8.53
N ASN A 699 13.79 -14.60 9.85
CA ASN A 699 13.26 -15.82 10.41
C ASN A 699 11.77 -15.64 10.74
N ALA A 700 10.87 -16.11 9.89
CA ALA A 700 9.42 -16.06 10.10
C ALA A 700 8.87 -17.18 11.00
N SER A 701 9.70 -17.78 11.83
CA SER A 701 9.30 -18.84 12.78
C SER A 701 9.40 -18.37 14.25
N GLN A 702 8.61 -19.01 15.10
CA GLN A 702 8.59 -18.76 16.56
C GLN A 702 9.79 -19.37 17.31
N LYS A 703 10.82 -19.82 16.60
CA LYS A 703 11.99 -20.45 17.21
C LYS A 703 13.25 -20.04 16.46
N ASP A 704 14.33 -19.99 17.17
CA ASP A 704 15.66 -19.79 16.60
C ASP A 704 15.97 -20.87 15.54
N ALA A 705 16.72 -20.50 14.54
CA ALA A 705 17.09 -21.37 13.45
C ALA A 705 18.60 -21.39 13.26
N ASP A 706 19.18 -22.60 13.33
CA ASP A 706 20.55 -22.82 12.88
C ASP A 706 20.56 -22.95 11.35
N LEU A 707 21.43 -22.19 10.71
CA LEU A 707 21.55 -22.07 9.27
C LEU A 707 22.88 -22.67 8.81
N THR A 708 22.86 -23.34 7.66
CA THR A 708 24.07 -23.60 6.87
C THR A 708 23.93 -22.83 5.57
N LEU A 709 24.87 -21.96 5.29
CA LEU A 709 24.91 -21.04 4.16
C LEU A 709 25.81 -21.60 3.06
N SER A 710 25.40 -21.39 1.81
CA SER A 710 26.23 -21.73 0.64
C SER A 710 25.97 -20.73 -0.49
N PHE A 711 27.03 -20.18 -1.04
CA PHE A 711 27.04 -19.33 -2.22
C PHE A 711 28.19 -19.76 -3.11
N GLU A 712 28.02 -19.69 -4.44
CA GLU A 712 29.00 -20.14 -5.40
C GLU A 712 30.36 -19.42 -5.19
N ASP A 713 31.45 -20.17 -5.11
CA ASP A 713 32.83 -19.72 -4.92
C ASP A 713 33.11 -18.89 -3.63
N ALA A 714 32.12 -18.73 -2.73
CA ALA A 714 32.37 -18.08 -1.47
C ALA A 714 33.21 -18.93 -0.52
N ILE A 715 34.21 -18.30 0.12
CA ILE A 715 35.09 -18.94 1.11
C ILE A 715 34.59 -18.78 2.54
N GLY A 716 33.59 -17.93 2.75
CA GLY A 716 32.95 -17.62 4.03
C GLY A 716 31.91 -16.55 3.90
N PHE A 717 31.39 -16.14 5.03
CA PHE A 717 30.32 -15.12 5.09
C PHE A 717 30.60 -14.12 6.19
N ARG A 718 30.31 -12.84 5.91
CA ARG A 718 30.22 -11.80 6.93
C ARG A 718 28.77 -11.59 7.33
N ILE A 719 28.50 -11.67 8.62
CA ILE A 719 27.18 -11.57 9.22
C ILE A 719 27.09 -10.24 9.94
N TYR A 720 26.09 -9.44 9.62
CA TYR A 720 25.70 -8.23 10.34
C TYR A 720 24.43 -8.56 11.12
N ASP A 721 24.50 -8.51 12.44
CA ASP A 721 23.37 -8.80 13.34
C ASP A 721 22.77 -7.49 13.87
N PRO A 722 21.59 -7.06 13.40
CA PRO A 722 20.98 -5.82 13.88
C PRO A 722 20.56 -5.87 15.35
N LEU A 723 20.33 -7.06 15.90
CA LEU A 723 19.91 -7.20 17.29
C LEU A 723 21.06 -6.85 18.24
N THR A 724 22.25 -7.38 17.97
CA THR A 724 23.42 -7.14 18.83
C THR A 724 24.28 -5.97 18.38
N GLY A 725 24.24 -5.61 17.10
CA GLY A 725 25.15 -4.65 16.47
C GLY A 725 26.52 -5.25 16.15
N GLU A 726 26.68 -6.56 16.23
CA GLU A 726 27.93 -7.25 15.95
C GLU A 726 28.10 -7.54 14.45
N ILE A 727 29.35 -7.48 13.99
CA ILE A 727 29.76 -7.92 12.65
C ILE A 727 30.75 -9.08 12.88
N THR A 728 30.41 -10.26 12.37
CA THR A 728 31.22 -11.47 12.53
C THR A 728 31.50 -12.14 11.19
N GLU A 729 32.64 -12.80 11.07
CA GLU A 729 32.94 -13.65 9.91
C GLU A 729 32.86 -15.12 10.32
N VAL A 730 32.18 -15.90 9.49
CA VAL A 730 31.92 -17.31 9.72
C VAL A 730 32.29 -18.10 8.46
N GLU A 731 32.61 -19.38 8.61
CA GLU A 731 32.84 -20.25 7.45
C GLU A 731 31.51 -20.45 6.66
N ASN A 732 30.47 -20.99 7.32
CA ASN A 732 29.21 -21.26 6.64
C ASN A 732 28.01 -21.46 7.60
N THR A 733 28.17 -21.21 8.90
CA THR A 733 27.10 -21.43 9.88
C THR A 733 26.73 -20.15 10.61
N ALA A 734 25.43 -19.93 10.84
CA ALA A 734 24.90 -18.85 11.63
C ALA A 734 23.63 -19.30 12.36
N THR A 735 23.28 -18.61 13.45
CA THR A 735 21.97 -18.80 14.11
C THR A 735 21.18 -17.50 13.99
N ILE A 736 19.95 -17.59 13.49
CA ILE A 736 19.04 -16.44 13.38
C ILE A 736 17.93 -16.59 14.43
N PRO A 737 17.78 -15.63 15.37
CA PRO A 737 16.76 -15.72 16.41
C PRO A 737 15.34 -15.66 15.83
N SER A 738 14.37 -16.13 16.62
CA SER A 738 12.93 -16.07 16.31
C SER A 738 12.51 -14.66 15.94
N TYR A 739 11.84 -14.49 14.80
CA TYR A 739 11.35 -13.19 14.30
C TYR A 739 12.41 -12.08 14.21
N ARG A 740 13.66 -12.45 13.87
CA ARG A 740 14.77 -11.49 13.71
C ARG A 740 15.41 -11.60 12.33
N ALA A 741 16.28 -10.65 12.08
CA ALA A 741 17.02 -10.48 10.84
C ALA A 741 18.50 -10.81 11.01
N LEU A 742 19.13 -11.23 9.90
CA LEU A 742 20.57 -11.14 9.67
C LEU A 742 20.81 -10.59 8.27
N PHE A 743 21.87 -9.79 8.10
CA PHE A 743 22.38 -9.49 6.77
C PHE A 743 23.63 -10.31 6.51
N VAL A 744 23.66 -10.99 5.37
CA VAL A 744 24.67 -11.98 5.04
C VAL A 744 25.39 -11.58 3.75
N GLN A 745 26.69 -11.32 3.85
CA GLN A 745 27.56 -10.96 2.75
C GLN A 745 28.50 -12.14 2.43
N PRO A 746 28.47 -12.74 1.23
CA PRO A 746 29.46 -13.74 0.83
C PRO A 746 30.83 -13.09 0.67
N LEU A 747 31.90 -13.83 1.09
CA LEU A 747 33.29 -13.43 1.01
C LEU A 747 34.05 -14.31 0.05
N PHE A 748 35.01 -13.76 -0.68
CA PHE A 748 35.78 -14.46 -1.72
C PHE A 748 37.28 -14.39 -1.44
N ALA A 749 38.02 -15.36 -1.96
CA ALA A 749 39.49 -15.33 -1.90
C ALA A 749 40.01 -14.14 -2.73
N GLU A 750 40.91 -13.36 -2.13
CA GLU A 750 41.70 -12.38 -2.90
C GLU A 750 42.70 -13.14 -3.77
N GLU A 751 42.83 -12.79 -5.07
CA GLU A 751 43.80 -13.42 -5.99
C GLU A 751 45.26 -13.10 -5.62
#